data_82e3cf3fb17627d06694463058a721bb
#
_entry.id   82e3cf3fb17627d06694463058a721bb
#
_cell.length_a   1.000
_cell.length_b   1.000
_cell.length_c   1.000
_cell.angle_alpha   90.00
_cell.angle_beta   90.00
_cell.angle_gamma   90.00
#
_symmetry.space_group_name_H-M   'P 1'
#
loop_
_entity.id
_entity.type
_entity.pdbx_description
1 polymer ?
#
loop_
_entity_poly.entity_id
_entity_poly.type
_entity_poly.pdbx_seq_one_letter_code
_entity_poly.pdbx_strand_id
1 'polypeptide(L)'
;MRRLWTRLRAGRLWLAATVAVFAALALAIVASASHPEASLPGSNFEIDVNANLKVDDPAPSTDWASVVEARRNDVPSGQNDDSYKGGSKEDDACPGTETGSIPNNKSDLLTFGAYVEPEAGGPGFLNLFWTRVQEPTGTTLMDFELNQSSTLCANGVNPVRTVGDLLIEYRIEQGGATAIILLREWTGSAWGPAADITGSQAAGTINSTSIPAAESDGLSATNPLSPRTFGEAQLDLDFVFDENKCESFGSAFLKSRSSTSFTSALKDFIRPVPVNINNCGKVIIRKQTDPDENPNTTTFGYTKSFGTDPATGNTFNLQDDGDQTFNNVLFGTGYTVVEDVIPTGWDFDNVNCSASTGVTPSINGATVTFAIDNAADILDCTYTNRARGTIVVKKVTDDGNGSFDFTSNTLTPSPFTLTTTAAGDAGADSRTFNDLTPGTYDVAEIVPASWNLVSGTCNDGSNPASIGLSAGETVTCTFHDARQNGAIRVTKTRKHAADGSGDHPHAGVDFTITGGSLPAGGTTVTTNAQGQACVDGLVLSSFVGDYTVHEVTPTGYHGEANKTVTVDNEANCGDDPYGGETVSFHNTPLTDLTVSVNSQVDGGTASTIACTNGGPSGSTGANGDASVTATDLEPNTYVCTVVVDP
;
A
#
# COMPACT_ATOMS: atom_id res chain seq x y z
N MET A 1 21.34 3.26 -48.01
CA MET A 1 22.44 2.30 -48.14
C MET A 1 23.51 2.52 -47.07
N ARG A 2 23.20 2.45 -45.82
CA ARG A 2 24.20 2.41 -44.70
C ARG A 2 23.51 2.02 -43.39
N ARG A 3 23.06 0.76 -43.25
CA ARG A 3 22.79 0.12 -41.92
C ARG A 3 22.59 -1.39 -42.08
N LEU A 4 23.58 -2.07 -42.67
CA LEU A 4 23.58 -3.54 -42.78
C LEU A 4 24.83 -4.18 -42.13
N TRP A 5 25.45 -3.57 -41.11
CA TRP A 5 26.71 -4.08 -40.57
C TRP A 5 26.84 -3.90 -39.07
N THR A 6 25.90 -4.33 -38.21
CA THR A 6 26.15 -4.36 -36.76
C THR A 6 25.42 -5.45 -35.98
N ARG A 7 25.01 -6.53 -36.55
CA ARG A 7 24.52 -7.67 -35.73
C ARG A 7 25.19 -8.99 -36.08
N LEU A 8 26.54 -9.03 -35.95
CA LEU A 8 27.31 -10.26 -35.94
C LEU A 8 28.54 -10.07 -35.06
N ARG A 9 28.41 -10.28 -33.73
CA ARG A 9 29.50 -10.71 -32.85
C ARG A 9 29.04 -10.69 -31.38
N ALA A 10 28.60 -11.83 -30.88
CA ALA A 10 28.93 -12.32 -29.52
C ALA A 10 28.29 -13.68 -29.26
N GLY A 11 28.88 -14.69 -29.83
CA GLY A 11 28.63 -16.07 -29.46
C GLY A 11 29.96 -16.76 -29.26
N ARG A 12 30.40 -16.94 -28.04
CA ARG A 12 31.51 -17.87 -27.73
C ARG A 12 31.15 -18.74 -26.53
N LEU A 13 31.00 -20.01 -26.90
CA LEU A 13 31.48 -21.22 -26.25
C LEU A 13 31.54 -21.30 -24.71
N TRP A 14 30.80 -22.25 -24.17
CA TRP A 14 31.39 -23.24 -23.25
C TRP A 14 30.90 -24.64 -23.62
N LEU A 15 31.85 -25.48 -23.96
CA LEU A 15 31.78 -26.95 -24.05
C LEU A 15 32.02 -27.54 -22.67
N ALA A 16 31.20 -28.49 -22.23
CA ALA A 16 31.69 -29.67 -21.51
C ALA A 16 30.58 -30.75 -21.44
N ALA A 17 30.86 -31.80 -22.00
CA ALA A 17 30.48 -33.19 -22.07
C ALA A 17 29.86 -33.79 -20.74
N THR A 18 28.88 -34.60 -20.85
CA THR A 18 28.77 -36.09 -20.91
C THR A 18 27.50 -36.61 -20.21
N VAL A 19 27.05 -37.64 -20.84
CA VAL A 19 26.31 -38.85 -20.39
C VAL A 19 24.87 -38.94 -20.88
N ALA A 20 24.73 -39.88 -21.80
CA ALA A 20 23.51 -40.39 -22.38
C ALA A 20 22.58 -41.01 -21.33
N VAL A 21 21.31 -40.60 -21.35
CA VAL A 21 20.17 -41.44 -21.00
C VAL A 21 19.15 -41.27 -22.12
N PHE A 22 18.90 -42.36 -22.82
CA PHE A 22 17.83 -42.50 -23.80
C PHE A 22 16.49 -42.28 -23.09
N ALA A 23 15.91 -41.11 -23.27
CA ALA A 23 14.48 -40.91 -23.17
C ALA A 23 14.05 -40.37 -24.54
N ALA A 24 13.30 -41.19 -25.26
CA ALA A 24 12.65 -40.80 -26.49
C ALA A 24 11.68 -39.65 -26.17
N LEU A 25 12.17 -38.41 -26.25
CA LEU A 25 11.34 -37.25 -26.43
C LEU A 25 10.99 -37.26 -27.92
N ALA A 26 9.74 -37.58 -28.22
CA ALA A 26 9.18 -37.22 -29.51
C ALA A 26 9.33 -35.70 -29.61
N LEU A 27 10.35 -35.21 -30.32
CA LEU A 27 10.29 -33.90 -30.92
C LEU A 27 9.07 -33.96 -31.86
N ALA A 28 7.98 -33.35 -31.45
CA ALA A 28 7.08 -32.81 -32.42
C ALA A 28 7.90 -31.75 -33.15
N ILE A 29 8.43 -32.12 -34.31
CA ILE A 29 8.80 -31.21 -35.35
C ILE A 29 7.45 -30.54 -35.64
N VAL A 30 7.25 -29.31 -35.15
CA VAL A 30 6.28 -28.41 -35.75
C VAL A 30 6.85 -28.23 -37.14
N ALA A 31 6.35 -29.00 -38.10
CA ALA A 31 6.54 -28.69 -39.50
C ALA A 31 5.96 -27.28 -39.64
N SER A 32 6.80 -26.27 -39.83
CA SER A 32 6.39 -25.01 -40.42
C SER A 32 5.57 -25.44 -41.60
N ALA A 33 4.30 -25.04 -41.69
CA ALA A 33 3.52 -25.21 -42.86
C ALA A 33 4.39 -24.67 -43.99
N SER A 34 4.79 -25.51 -44.93
CA SER A 34 5.46 -25.04 -46.11
C SER A 34 4.35 -24.48 -46.97
N HIS A 35 4.16 -23.17 -46.89
CA HIS A 35 3.42 -22.47 -47.95
C HIS A 35 4.31 -22.50 -49.17
N PRO A 36 4.13 -23.42 -50.13
CA PRO A 36 5.04 -23.54 -51.26
C PRO A 36 4.88 -22.37 -52.23
N GLU A 37 4.09 -21.37 -51.87
CA GLU A 37 3.47 -20.51 -52.81
C GLU A 37 3.91 -19.05 -52.68
N ALA A 38 3.09 -18.12 -52.34
CA ALA A 38 3.45 -16.71 -52.40
C ALA A 38 3.45 -16.00 -51.02
N SER A 39 3.01 -16.68 -49.96
CA SER A 39 2.94 -16.12 -48.63
C SER A 39 4.29 -15.60 -48.13
N LEU A 40 4.27 -14.49 -47.44
CA LEU A 40 5.48 -13.89 -46.86
C LEU A 40 6.03 -14.72 -45.69
N PRO A 41 7.35 -14.77 -45.51
CA PRO A 41 7.94 -15.50 -44.39
C PRO A 41 7.45 -14.96 -43.05
N GLY A 42 6.95 -15.84 -42.15
CA GLY A 42 6.42 -15.49 -40.85
C GLY A 42 4.89 -15.45 -40.78
N SER A 43 4.22 -15.26 -41.91
CA SER A 43 2.77 -15.33 -42.00
C SER A 43 2.26 -16.77 -41.98
N ASN A 44 1.09 -16.97 -41.39
CA ASN A 44 0.31 -18.20 -41.48
C ASN A 44 -0.87 -18.07 -42.45
N PHE A 45 -1.04 -16.89 -43.08
CA PHE A 45 -2.12 -16.67 -44.01
C PHE A 45 -1.71 -17.16 -45.40
N GLU A 46 -2.56 -18.01 -45.99
CA GLU A 46 -2.31 -18.61 -47.29
C GLU A 46 -2.50 -17.58 -48.42
N ILE A 47 -1.45 -17.34 -49.21
CA ILE A 47 -1.51 -16.64 -50.52
C ILE A 47 -1.07 -17.68 -51.54
N ASP A 48 -2.00 -18.50 -51.98
CA ASP A 48 -1.64 -19.71 -52.69
C ASP A 48 -1.82 -19.62 -54.22
N VAL A 49 -1.15 -20.52 -54.94
CA VAL A 49 -1.16 -20.55 -56.43
C VAL A 49 -2.54 -20.81 -56.99
N ASN A 50 -3.37 -21.58 -56.31
CA ASN A 50 -4.74 -21.84 -56.74
C ASN A 50 -5.65 -20.64 -56.44
N ALA A 51 -5.21 -19.74 -55.53
CA ALA A 51 -5.92 -18.54 -55.12
C ALA A 51 -7.38 -18.83 -54.76
N ASN A 52 -7.59 -19.85 -53.91
CA ASN A 52 -8.91 -20.12 -53.34
C ASN A 52 -9.06 -19.39 -51.99
N LEU A 53 -10.17 -19.58 -51.26
CA LEU A 53 -10.44 -18.90 -50.01
C LEU A 53 -10.58 -19.90 -48.85
N LYS A 54 -10.06 -21.10 -49.00
CA LYS A 54 -10.20 -22.18 -48.05
C LYS A 54 -8.83 -22.65 -47.57
N VAL A 55 -8.68 -22.87 -46.29
CA VAL A 55 -7.44 -23.41 -45.72
C VAL A 55 -7.13 -24.77 -46.33
N ASP A 56 -6.00 -24.88 -47.03
CA ASP A 56 -5.50 -26.07 -47.67
C ASP A 56 -4.30 -26.69 -46.94
N ASP A 57 -3.52 -25.91 -46.21
CA ASP A 57 -2.38 -26.35 -45.46
C ASP A 57 -2.71 -26.74 -44.00
N PRO A 58 -1.91 -27.57 -43.34
CA PRO A 58 -2.09 -27.90 -41.95
C PRO A 58 -1.95 -26.70 -40.99
N ALA A 59 -2.71 -26.69 -39.89
CA ALA A 59 -2.56 -25.67 -38.84
C ALA A 59 -1.09 -25.42 -38.48
N PRO A 60 -0.66 -24.16 -38.31
CA PRO A 60 -1.48 -23.00 -37.97
C PRO A 60 -2.02 -22.17 -39.14
N SER A 61 -2.00 -22.71 -40.36
CA SER A 61 -2.46 -21.98 -41.55
C SER A 61 -3.88 -21.44 -41.44
N THR A 62 -4.08 -20.25 -42.00
CA THR A 62 -5.37 -19.52 -42.06
C THR A 62 -5.61 -19.01 -43.47
N ASP A 63 -6.86 -18.87 -43.82
CA ASP A 63 -7.29 -18.28 -45.10
C ASP A 63 -8.62 -17.57 -44.92
N TRP A 64 -9.12 -16.86 -45.93
CA TRP A 64 -10.32 -16.02 -45.89
C TRP A 64 -11.52 -16.68 -45.22
N ALA A 65 -11.80 -17.95 -45.51
CA ALA A 65 -12.89 -18.69 -44.88
C ALA A 65 -12.71 -18.98 -43.37
N SER A 66 -11.53 -18.75 -42.83
CA SER A 66 -11.20 -19.03 -41.42
C SER A 66 -11.06 -17.77 -40.55
N VAL A 67 -11.06 -16.59 -41.16
CA VAL A 67 -10.84 -15.29 -40.49
C VAL A 67 -12.08 -14.40 -40.55
N VAL A 68 -12.06 -13.30 -39.79
CA VAL A 68 -13.12 -12.27 -39.84
C VAL A 68 -12.49 -11.00 -40.40
N GLU A 69 -12.72 -10.76 -41.67
CA GLU A 69 -12.20 -9.62 -42.38
C GLU A 69 -13.20 -8.47 -42.52
N ALA A 70 -12.70 -7.26 -42.78
CA ALA A 70 -13.50 -6.14 -43.24
C ALA A 70 -13.86 -6.36 -44.72
N ARG A 71 -15.09 -6.80 -44.99
CA ARG A 71 -15.55 -7.13 -46.36
C ARG A 71 -16.63 -6.17 -46.83
N ARG A 72 -16.62 -5.81 -48.12
CA ARG A 72 -17.68 -5.05 -48.75
C ARG A 72 -17.97 -5.54 -50.17
N ASN A 73 -19.27 -5.65 -50.47
CA ASN A 73 -19.77 -6.01 -51.78
C ASN A 73 -20.19 -4.77 -52.56
N ASP A 74 -20.11 -4.87 -53.88
CA ASP A 74 -20.66 -3.95 -54.84
C ASP A 74 -21.63 -4.65 -55.78
N VAL A 75 -22.32 -3.91 -56.62
CA VAL A 75 -23.28 -4.45 -57.60
C VAL A 75 -22.66 -4.45 -59.00
N PRO A 76 -22.92 -5.46 -59.86
CA PRO A 76 -22.39 -5.44 -61.20
C PRO A 76 -23.03 -4.34 -62.05
N SER A 77 -22.27 -3.85 -63.06
CA SER A 77 -22.68 -2.84 -64.03
C SER A 77 -24.13 -2.96 -64.48
N GLY A 78 -24.84 -1.84 -64.54
CA GLY A 78 -26.11 -1.68 -65.17
C GLY A 78 -27.34 -1.58 -64.26
N GLN A 79 -27.19 -1.74 -62.94
CA GLN A 79 -28.33 -1.61 -62.00
C GLN A 79 -27.92 -0.92 -60.72
N ASN A 80 -27.93 0.40 -60.71
CA ASN A 80 -27.54 1.23 -59.53
C ASN A 80 -26.09 1.11 -59.15
N ASP A 81 -25.25 0.69 -60.05
CA ASP A 81 -23.83 0.70 -59.91
C ASP A 81 -23.29 2.13 -59.93
N ASP A 82 -22.32 2.44 -59.06
CA ASP A 82 -21.63 3.72 -58.98
C ASP A 82 -20.23 3.59 -59.60
N SER A 83 -19.81 4.59 -60.36
CA SER A 83 -18.50 4.58 -61.02
C SER A 83 -17.80 5.95 -60.92
N TYR A 84 -16.54 6.00 -61.31
CA TYR A 84 -15.86 7.27 -61.46
C TYR A 84 -16.31 7.98 -62.72
N LYS A 85 -16.55 9.29 -62.59
CA LYS A 85 -16.83 10.17 -63.73
C LYS A 85 -15.69 10.14 -64.74
N GLY A 86 -16.04 10.13 -66.03
CA GLY A 86 -15.06 10.05 -67.11
C GLY A 86 -13.98 11.13 -66.99
N GLY A 87 -12.72 10.70 -66.98
CA GLY A 87 -11.54 11.56 -66.85
C GLY A 87 -10.97 11.69 -65.43
N SER A 88 -11.64 11.18 -64.38
CA SER A 88 -11.11 11.15 -63.03
C SER A 88 -9.76 10.41 -62.92
N LYS A 89 -8.83 10.91 -62.12
CA LYS A 89 -7.47 10.41 -61.97
C LYS A 89 -7.14 10.10 -60.51
N GLU A 90 -6.10 9.28 -60.31
CA GLU A 90 -5.60 8.96 -58.98
C GLU A 90 -5.11 10.20 -58.21
N ASP A 91 -4.49 11.17 -58.87
CA ASP A 91 -4.01 12.40 -58.22
C ASP A 91 -5.12 13.41 -57.89
N ASP A 92 -6.36 13.18 -58.36
CA ASP A 92 -7.48 14.04 -57.95
C ASP A 92 -7.75 13.86 -56.45
N ALA A 93 -7.66 14.89 -55.65
CA ALA A 93 -7.87 14.80 -54.19
C ALA A 93 -9.29 14.35 -53.79
N CYS A 94 -10.28 14.57 -54.68
CA CYS A 94 -11.65 14.10 -54.55
C CYS A 94 -12.19 13.76 -55.95
N PRO A 95 -11.83 12.59 -56.52
CA PRO A 95 -12.24 12.21 -57.86
C PRO A 95 -13.76 12.22 -58.04
N GLY A 96 -14.24 12.78 -59.15
CA GLY A 96 -15.68 12.86 -59.41
C GLY A 96 -16.31 11.47 -59.62
N THR A 97 -17.52 11.28 -59.10
CA THR A 97 -18.28 10.04 -59.22
C THR A 97 -19.59 10.29 -59.98
N GLU A 98 -20.15 9.25 -60.58
CA GLU A 98 -21.47 9.25 -61.21
C GLU A 98 -22.15 7.89 -60.98
N THR A 99 -23.48 7.90 -60.95
CA THR A 99 -24.28 6.67 -60.90
C THR A 99 -24.53 6.17 -62.32
N GLY A 100 -24.30 4.89 -62.56
CA GLY A 100 -24.54 4.27 -63.85
C GLY A 100 -23.57 3.16 -64.17
N SER A 101 -23.73 2.57 -65.39
CA SER A 101 -22.96 1.40 -65.79
C SER A 101 -21.52 1.71 -66.14
N ILE A 102 -20.63 0.81 -65.73
CA ILE A 102 -19.23 0.86 -66.09
C ILE A 102 -19.03 0.45 -67.54
N PRO A 103 -18.23 1.18 -68.30
CA PRO A 103 -18.08 0.93 -69.74
C PRO A 103 -17.44 -0.42 -70.08
N ASN A 104 -16.84 -1.11 -69.15
CA ASN A 104 -16.05 -2.30 -69.41
C ASN A 104 -16.04 -3.25 -68.20
N ASN A 105 -16.67 -4.41 -68.32
CA ASN A 105 -16.79 -5.43 -67.29
C ASN A 105 -15.46 -5.94 -66.73
N LYS A 106 -14.33 -5.73 -67.38
CA LYS A 106 -13.00 -6.09 -66.87
C LYS A 106 -12.56 -5.25 -65.68
N SER A 107 -13.12 -4.04 -65.53
CA SER A 107 -12.84 -3.09 -64.48
C SER A 107 -13.95 -2.99 -63.46
N ASP A 108 -15.00 -3.78 -63.59
CA ASP A 108 -16.19 -3.84 -62.76
C ASP A 108 -15.92 -4.73 -61.54
N LEU A 109 -15.89 -4.12 -60.37
CA LEU A 109 -15.54 -4.73 -59.07
C LEU A 109 -16.79 -5.32 -58.42
N LEU A 110 -16.67 -6.39 -57.66
CA LEU A 110 -17.77 -7.02 -56.97
C LEU A 110 -17.60 -7.09 -55.47
N THR A 111 -16.41 -7.40 -55.00
CA THR A 111 -16.15 -7.55 -53.56
C THR A 111 -14.68 -7.26 -53.27
N PHE A 112 -14.42 -6.68 -52.12
CA PHE A 112 -13.08 -6.70 -51.55
C PHE A 112 -13.12 -7.03 -50.07
N GLY A 113 -11.99 -7.52 -49.54
CA GLY A 113 -11.76 -7.74 -48.15
C GLY A 113 -10.39 -7.28 -47.72
N ALA A 114 -10.29 -6.94 -46.42
CA ALA A 114 -9.04 -6.58 -45.77
C ALA A 114 -8.98 -7.26 -44.39
N TYR A 115 -7.87 -7.91 -44.12
CA TYR A 115 -7.63 -8.61 -42.84
C TYR A 115 -6.19 -8.36 -42.39
N VAL A 116 -5.99 -8.04 -41.11
CA VAL A 116 -4.68 -7.96 -40.49
C VAL A 116 -4.42 -9.23 -39.72
N GLU A 117 -3.43 -10.00 -40.14
CA GLU A 117 -2.90 -11.12 -39.37
C GLU A 117 -1.94 -10.56 -38.33
N PRO A 118 -2.20 -10.79 -37.01
CA PRO A 118 -1.34 -10.29 -35.96
C PRO A 118 -0.01 -11.06 -35.91
N GLU A 119 1.08 -10.34 -35.64
CA GLU A 119 2.39 -10.92 -35.35
C GLU A 119 2.89 -10.48 -33.98
N ALA A 120 3.54 -11.39 -33.26
CA ALA A 120 4.04 -11.09 -31.93
C ALA A 120 5.20 -10.08 -31.98
N GLY A 121 4.97 -8.87 -31.47
CA GLY A 121 5.98 -7.81 -31.41
C GLY A 121 6.07 -6.90 -32.63
N GLY A 122 5.16 -7.07 -33.58
CA GLY A 122 5.07 -6.27 -34.79
C GLY A 122 3.63 -5.99 -35.21
N PRO A 123 3.41 -5.16 -36.23
CA PRO A 123 2.08 -4.85 -36.78
C PRO A 123 1.49 -6.00 -37.59
N GLY A 124 2.28 -7.02 -37.92
CA GLY A 124 1.86 -8.21 -38.65
C GLY A 124 1.70 -8.01 -40.16
N PHE A 125 0.77 -8.76 -40.75
CA PHE A 125 0.59 -8.78 -42.20
C PHE A 125 -0.80 -8.29 -42.58
N LEU A 126 -0.85 -7.39 -43.58
CA LEU A 126 -2.11 -6.95 -44.19
C LEU A 126 -2.45 -7.85 -45.37
N ASN A 127 -3.55 -8.56 -45.31
CA ASN A 127 -4.09 -9.38 -46.35
C ASN A 127 -5.25 -8.66 -47.03
N LEU A 128 -5.27 -8.63 -48.35
CA LEU A 128 -6.24 -7.93 -49.16
C LEU A 128 -6.73 -8.87 -50.27
N PHE A 129 -8.03 -8.85 -50.58
CA PHE A 129 -8.52 -9.49 -51.80
C PHE A 129 -9.50 -8.60 -52.56
N TRP A 130 -9.66 -8.92 -53.83
CA TRP A 130 -10.63 -8.31 -54.73
C TRP A 130 -11.30 -9.36 -55.63
N THR A 131 -12.55 -9.10 -56.02
CA THR A 131 -13.22 -9.83 -57.10
C THR A 131 -13.80 -8.87 -58.13
N ARG A 132 -13.96 -9.36 -59.36
CA ARG A 132 -14.54 -8.61 -60.47
C ARG A 132 -15.48 -9.47 -61.34
N VAL A 133 -16.31 -8.78 -62.13
CA VAL A 133 -17.39 -9.38 -62.91
C VAL A 133 -16.88 -10.35 -64.00
N GLN A 134 -15.76 -10.05 -64.68
CA GLN A 134 -15.38 -10.80 -65.85
C GLN A 134 -13.86 -10.96 -66.01
N GLU A 135 -13.44 -12.09 -66.55
CA GLU A 135 -12.05 -12.32 -66.97
C GLU A 135 -11.58 -11.24 -67.94
N PRO A 136 -10.41 -10.61 -67.71
CA PRO A 136 -9.93 -9.53 -68.53
C PRO A 136 -9.27 -10.05 -69.82
N THR A 137 -9.47 -9.31 -70.93
CA THR A 137 -8.75 -9.52 -72.21
C THR A 137 -7.49 -8.67 -72.35
N GLY A 138 -6.95 -8.16 -71.26
CA GLY A 138 -5.77 -7.29 -71.22
C GLY A 138 -5.32 -6.96 -69.82
N THR A 139 -4.38 -6.02 -69.69
CA THR A 139 -3.91 -5.55 -68.37
C THR A 139 -5.01 -4.79 -67.65
N THR A 140 -5.09 -5.00 -66.34
CA THR A 140 -5.94 -4.25 -65.41
C THR A 140 -5.18 -3.98 -64.13
N LEU A 141 -5.61 -2.97 -63.41
CA LEU A 141 -5.08 -2.58 -62.12
C LEU A 141 -6.21 -2.47 -61.13
N MET A 142 -5.96 -2.99 -59.94
CA MET A 142 -6.78 -2.79 -58.74
C MET A 142 -5.93 -1.99 -57.77
N ASP A 143 -6.51 -0.95 -57.23
CA ASP A 143 -5.80 -0.04 -56.34
C ASP A 143 -6.52 -0.05 -54.97
N PHE A 144 -5.86 -0.60 -53.96
CA PHE A 144 -6.33 -0.46 -52.58
C PHE A 144 -5.79 0.85 -52.04
N GLU A 145 -6.65 1.63 -51.40
CA GLU A 145 -6.25 2.86 -50.75
C GLU A 145 -6.53 2.72 -49.25
N LEU A 146 -5.51 2.96 -48.43
CA LEU A 146 -5.62 3.00 -46.97
C LEU A 146 -5.55 4.46 -46.53
N ASN A 147 -6.58 4.91 -45.82
CA ASN A 147 -6.68 6.29 -45.38
C ASN A 147 -6.68 6.40 -43.85
N GLN A 148 -5.91 7.33 -43.33
CA GLN A 148 -5.89 7.67 -41.92
C GLN A 148 -7.23 8.26 -41.46
N SER A 149 -7.90 9.01 -42.35
CA SER A 149 -9.21 9.60 -42.11
C SER A 149 -10.35 8.73 -42.63
N SER A 150 -11.39 8.54 -41.86
CA SER A 150 -12.67 7.96 -42.29
C SER A 150 -13.65 9.02 -42.82
N THR A 151 -13.29 10.30 -42.74
CA THR A 151 -14.13 11.40 -43.24
C THR A 151 -14.17 11.38 -44.77
N LEU A 152 -15.38 11.39 -45.34
CA LEU A 152 -15.54 11.42 -46.79
C LEU A 152 -15.45 12.85 -47.35
N CYS A 153 -14.89 12.98 -48.54
CA CYS A 153 -14.84 14.26 -49.27
C CYS A 153 -16.23 14.63 -49.85
N ALA A 154 -16.32 15.75 -50.57
CA ALA A 154 -17.59 16.33 -51.00
C ALA A 154 -18.48 15.42 -51.86
N ASN A 155 -17.90 14.40 -52.52
CA ASN A 155 -18.65 13.43 -53.31
C ASN A 155 -19.33 12.32 -52.46
N GLY A 156 -19.04 12.26 -51.16
CA GLY A 156 -19.60 11.24 -50.23
C GLY A 156 -19.11 9.82 -50.47
N VAL A 157 -18.02 9.64 -51.22
CA VAL A 157 -17.44 8.34 -51.61
C VAL A 157 -16.00 8.22 -51.17
N ASN A 158 -15.13 9.11 -51.69
CA ASN A 158 -13.71 9.03 -51.40
C ASN A 158 -13.38 9.58 -50.00
N PRO A 159 -12.51 8.95 -49.25
CA PRO A 159 -11.97 9.54 -48.02
C PRO A 159 -11.21 10.85 -48.29
N VAL A 160 -11.19 11.74 -47.33
CA VAL A 160 -10.29 12.91 -47.33
C VAL A 160 -8.88 12.40 -47.11
N ARG A 161 -8.01 12.62 -48.10
CA ARG A 161 -6.63 12.16 -48.04
C ARG A 161 -5.78 13.00 -47.10
N THR A 162 -4.99 12.31 -46.28
CA THR A 162 -4.00 12.87 -45.36
C THR A 162 -2.59 12.51 -45.87
N VAL A 163 -1.60 13.37 -45.63
CA VAL A 163 -0.19 13.03 -45.93
C VAL A 163 0.16 11.74 -45.20
N GLY A 164 0.74 10.78 -45.92
CA GLY A 164 1.04 9.45 -45.40
C GLY A 164 -0.05 8.40 -45.68
N ASP A 165 -1.19 8.76 -46.32
CA ASP A 165 -2.14 7.75 -46.83
C ASP A 165 -1.46 6.89 -47.90
N LEU A 166 -1.84 5.61 -47.98
CA LEU A 166 -1.19 4.62 -48.82
C LEU A 166 -2.05 4.20 -49.99
N LEU A 167 -1.40 4.02 -51.16
CA LEU A 167 -1.99 3.41 -52.32
C LEU A 167 -1.20 2.16 -52.70
N ILE A 168 -1.86 1.02 -52.65
CA ILE A 168 -1.32 -0.30 -53.02
C ILE A 168 -1.83 -0.64 -54.40
N GLU A 169 -0.96 -0.50 -55.40
CA GLU A 169 -1.30 -0.85 -56.77
C GLU A 169 -1.09 -2.35 -57.01
N TYR A 170 -2.16 -3.08 -57.26
CA TYR A 170 -2.13 -4.49 -57.62
C TYR A 170 -2.13 -4.60 -59.15
N ARG A 171 -0.96 -4.84 -59.74
CA ARG A 171 -0.75 -4.87 -61.19
C ARG A 171 -0.61 -6.30 -61.68
N ILE A 172 -1.43 -6.66 -62.70
CA ILE A 172 -1.33 -7.94 -63.37
C ILE A 172 -0.91 -7.70 -64.79
N GLU A 173 0.22 -8.28 -65.22
CA GLU A 173 0.64 -8.24 -66.62
C GLU A 173 -0.06 -9.29 -67.46
N GLN A 174 -0.19 -9.05 -68.74
CA GLN A 174 -0.93 -9.90 -69.65
C GLN A 174 -0.31 -11.32 -69.70
N GLY A 175 -1.10 -12.30 -69.27
CA GLY A 175 -0.70 -13.70 -69.19
C GLY A 175 0.01 -14.12 -67.89
N GLY A 176 0.22 -13.19 -66.93
CA GLY A 176 0.83 -13.50 -65.65
C GLY A 176 -0.16 -14.06 -64.64
N ALA A 177 0.27 -15.01 -63.84
CA ALA A 177 -0.44 -15.48 -62.63
C ALA A 177 0.02 -14.76 -61.37
N THR A 178 1.18 -14.06 -61.42
CA THR A 178 1.76 -13.35 -60.30
C THR A 178 1.49 -11.85 -60.40
N ALA A 179 1.03 -11.23 -59.35
CA ALA A 179 0.84 -9.80 -59.25
C ALA A 179 2.17 -9.08 -58.98
N ILE A 180 2.29 -7.86 -59.54
CA ILE A 180 3.29 -6.89 -59.12
C ILE A 180 2.60 -5.92 -58.17
N ILE A 181 3.14 -5.81 -56.95
CA ILE A 181 2.59 -4.95 -55.93
C ILE A 181 3.47 -3.71 -55.78
N LEU A 182 2.86 -2.54 -56.00
CA LEU A 182 3.55 -1.26 -55.88
C LEU A 182 2.91 -0.46 -54.75
N LEU A 183 3.74 0.23 -53.97
CA LEU A 183 3.31 1.11 -52.88
C LEU A 183 3.59 2.57 -53.23
N ARG A 184 2.63 3.45 -52.95
CA ARG A 184 2.77 4.90 -52.98
C ARG A 184 2.23 5.53 -51.74
N GLU A 185 2.76 6.68 -51.38
CA GLU A 185 2.33 7.51 -50.27
C GLU A 185 1.76 8.84 -50.78
N TRP A 186 0.68 9.32 -50.17
CA TRP A 186 0.08 10.62 -50.45
C TRP A 186 0.93 11.75 -49.88
N THR A 187 1.37 12.68 -50.75
CA THR A 187 2.26 13.80 -50.36
C THR A 187 1.54 15.07 -49.94
N GLY A 188 0.20 15.06 -49.91
CA GLY A 188 -0.65 16.21 -49.66
C GLY A 188 -1.25 16.85 -50.90
N SER A 189 -0.72 16.55 -52.11
CA SER A 189 -1.24 17.10 -53.36
C SER A 189 -1.24 16.09 -54.53
N ALA A 190 -0.47 15.03 -54.42
CA ALA A 190 -0.37 13.95 -55.42
C ALA A 190 0.19 12.70 -54.74
N TRP A 191 0.01 11.53 -55.35
CA TRP A 191 0.70 10.31 -54.96
C TRP A 191 2.19 10.38 -55.34
N GLY A 192 3.04 9.96 -54.41
CA GLY A 192 4.49 9.88 -54.60
C GLY A 192 4.92 8.85 -55.65
N PRO A 193 6.23 8.68 -55.87
CA PRO A 193 6.74 7.68 -56.81
C PRO A 193 6.41 6.27 -56.30
N ALA A 194 6.11 5.35 -57.24
CA ALA A 194 5.88 3.94 -56.89
C ALA A 194 7.16 3.28 -56.44
N ALA A 195 7.08 2.55 -55.34
CA ALA A 195 8.07 1.56 -54.90
C ALA A 195 7.55 0.16 -55.29
N ASP A 196 8.35 -0.65 -55.97
CA ASP A 196 8.05 -2.07 -56.19
C ASP A 196 8.43 -2.83 -54.92
N ILE A 197 7.45 -3.40 -54.27
CA ILE A 197 7.58 -4.12 -53.00
C ILE A 197 7.34 -5.63 -53.16
N THR A 198 7.16 -6.08 -54.39
CA THR A 198 6.89 -7.49 -54.70
C THR A 198 8.04 -8.40 -54.28
N GLY A 199 7.72 -9.53 -53.69
CA GLY A 199 8.65 -10.58 -53.29
C GLY A 199 8.94 -10.61 -51.79
N SER A 200 9.81 -9.74 -51.26
CA SER A 200 10.20 -9.82 -49.84
C SER A 200 9.30 -9.03 -48.89
N GLN A 201 8.50 -8.10 -49.37
CA GLN A 201 7.70 -7.17 -48.61
C GLN A 201 6.21 -7.23 -48.97
N ALA A 202 5.88 -7.79 -50.12
CA ALA A 202 4.52 -8.07 -50.52
C ALA A 202 4.47 -9.30 -51.43
N ALA A 203 3.43 -10.06 -51.27
CA ALA A 203 3.10 -11.18 -52.12
C ALA A 203 1.73 -10.96 -52.77
N GLY A 204 1.49 -11.57 -53.91
CA GLY A 204 0.16 -11.51 -54.50
C GLY A 204 -0.03 -12.56 -55.58
N THR A 205 -1.25 -13.04 -55.70
CA THR A 205 -1.63 -14.04 -56.67
C THR A 205 -2.99 -13.73 -57.29
N ILE A 206 -3.31 -14.39 -58.40
CA ILE A 206 -4.62 -14.34 -59.02
C ILE A 206 -5.03 -15.74 -59.43
N ASN A 207 -6.29 -16.10 -59.27
CA ASN A 207 -6.76 -17.42 -59.66
C ASN A 207 -6.52 -17.70 -61.15
N SER A 208 -5.64 -18.64 -61.45
CA SER A 208 -5.32 -19.07 -62.82
C SER A 208 -6.36 -20.06 -63.36
N THR A 209 -7.10 -20.71 -62.48
CA THR A 209 -8.19 -21.64 -62.75
C THR A 209 -9.49 -21.18 -62.08
N SER A 210 -10.59 -21.83 -62.36
CA SER A 210 -11.86 -21.55 -61.69
C SER A 210 -11.82 -21.99 -60.21
N ILE A 211 -12.31 -21.13 -59.30
CA ILE A 211 -12.48 -21.47 -57.90
C ILE A 211 -13.87 -22.05 -57.68
N PRO A 212 -14.01 -23.31 -57.20
CA PRO A 212 -15.32 -23.91 -56.93
C PRO A 212 -16.13 -23.07 -55.91
N ALA A 213 -17.47 -23.04 -56.07
CA ALA A 213 -18.32 -22.30 -55.15
C ALA A 213 -18.12 -22.72 -53.66
N ALA A 214 -17.78 -23.99 -53.39
CA ALA A 214 -17.49 -24.49 -52.06
C ALA A 214 -16.18 -24.00 -51.44
N GLU A 215 -15.31 -23.42 -52.24
CA GLU A 215 -13.97 -22.89 -51.87
C GLU A 215 -13.90 -21.36 -52.03
N SER A 216 -15.03 -20.71 -52.31
CA SER A 216 -15.12 -19.28 -52.61
C SER A 216 -15.56 -18.43 -51.39
N ASP A 217 -15.65 -19.01 -50.21
CA ASP A 217 -16.13 -18.34 -49.00
C ASP A 217 -17.36 -17.44 -49.20
N GLY A 218 -18.36 -17.97 -49.92
CA GLY A 218 -19.61 -17.27 -50.20
C GLY A 218 -19.54 -16.17 -51.27
N LEU A 219 -18.39 -15.90 -51.89
CA LEU A 219 -18.30 -14.97 -53.00
C LEU A 219 -19.08 -15.44 -54.22
N SER A 220 -19.32 -16.72 -54.35
CA SER A 220 -20.24 -17.30 -55.29
C SER A 220 -21.13 -18.39 -54.64
N ALA A 221 -22.43 -18.28 -54.80
CA ALA A 221 -23.36 -19.24 -54.17
C ALA A 221 -23.47 -20.57 -54.92
N THR A 222 -23.33 -20.61 -56.25
CA THR A 222 -23.64 -21.78 -57.07
C THR A 222 -22.68 -22.03 -58.22
N ASN A 223 -22.08 -21.00 -58.74
CA ASN A 223 -21.18 -21.09 -59.91
C ASN A 223 -19.71 -20.93 -59.45
N PRO A 224 -18.73 -21.58 -60.07
CA PRO A 224 -17.33 -21.29 -59.76
C PRO A 224 -16.99 -19.85 -60.14
N LEU A 225 -16.07 -19.22 -59.41
CA LEU A 225 -15.47 -17.99 -59.84
C LEU A 225 -14.60 -18.29 -61.07
N SER A 226 -14.77 -17.48 -62.11
CA SER A 226 -14.02 -17.67 -63.34
C SER A 226 -12.51 -17.38 -63.18
N PRO A 227 -11.64 -17.95 -64.03
CA PRO A 227 -10.23 -17.60 -63.96
C PRO A 227 -9.99 -16.09 -64.03
N ARG A 228 -9.02 -15.58 -63.28
CA ARG A 228 -8.60 -14.16 -63.23
C ARG A 228 -9.70 -13.19 -62.77
N THR A 229 -10.69 -13.67 -62.01
CA THR A 229 -11.71 -12.81 -61.41
C THR A 229 -11.57 -12.64 -59.92
N PHE A 230 -10.67 -13.35 -59.28
CA PHE A 230 -10.25 -13.20 -57.88
C PHE A 230 -8.75 -12.96 -57.82
N GLY A 231 -8.29 -12.06 -56.97
CA GLY A 231 -6.90 -11.86 -56.64
C GLY A 231 -6.73 -11.43 -55.22
N GLU A 232 -5.60 -11.80 -54.65
CA GLU A 232 -5.24 -11.50 -53.27
C GLU A 232 -3.82 -10.97 -53.18
N ALA A 233 -3.54 -10.22 -52.14
CA ALA A 233 -2.23 -9.67 -51.80
C ALA A 233 -1.99 -9.68 -50.30
N GLN A 234 -0.75 -9.87 -49.94
CA GLN A 234 -0.24 -9.77 -48.57
C GLN A 234 0.89 -8.76 -48.51
N LEU A 235 0.90 -7.92 -47.51
CA LEU A 235 1.93 -6.92 -47.25
C LEU A 235 2.46 -7.10 -45.83
N ASP A 236 3.78 -7.01 -45.73
CA ASP A 236 4.48 -6.92 -44.44
C ASP A 236 4.32 -5.50 -43.90
N LEU A 237 3.59 -5.38 -42.79
CA LEU A 237 3.33 -4.08 -42.15
C LEU A 237 4.54 -3.50 -41.44
N ASP A 238 5.52 -4.33 -41.03
CA ASP A 238 6.80 -3.84 -40.48
C ASP A 238 7.60 -3.03 -41.52
N PHE A 239 7.40 -3.33 -42.80
CA PHE A 239 7.97 -2.54 -43.88
C PHE A 239 7.15 -1.28 -44.20
N VAL A 240 5.83 -1.38 -44.07
CA VAL A 240 4.88 -0.31 -44.44
C VAL A 240 4.91 0.82 -43.41
N PHE A 241 4.97 0.50 -42.13
CA PHE A 241 5.00 1.48 -41.07
C PHE A 241 6.41 2.00 -40.75
N ASP A 242 6.51 3.28 -40.39
CA ASP A 242 7.73 3.83 -39.78
C ASP A 242 7.84 3.36 -38.32
N GLU A 243 8.86 2.59 -37.99
CA GLU A 243 9.10 2.05 -36.65
C GLU A 243 9.15 3.11 -35.51
N ASN A 244 9.29 4.38 -35.85
CA ASN A 244 9.37 5.50 -34.93
C ASN A 244 8.12 6.39 -34.92
N LYS A 245 7.08 6.02 -35.66
CA LYS A 245 5.83 6.76 -35.78
C LYS A 245 4.63 5.88 -35.47
N CYS A 246 3.65 6.48 -34.83
CA CYS A 246 2.33 5.88 -34.69
C CYS A 246 1.52 6.20 -35.95
N GLU A 247 1.36 5.23 -36.81
CA GLU A 247 0.57 5.32 -38.01
C GLU A 247 -0.70 4.50 -37.87
N SER A 248 -1.82 5.08 -38.28
CA SER A 248 -3.12 4.44 -38.14
C SER A 248 -3.99 4.70 -39.36
N PHE A 249 -4.50 3.65 -39.95
CA PHE A 249 -5.44 3.72 -41.05
C PHE A 249 -6.83 3.29 -40.58
N GLY A 250 -7.79 4.21 -40.70
CA GLY A 250 -9.17 4.04 -40.26
C GLY A 250 -10.13 3.55 -41.36
N SER A 251 -9.69 3.55 -42.63
CA SER A 251 -10.51 3.05 -43.74
C SER A 251 -9.68 2.39 -44.84
N ALA A 252 -10.24 1.36 -45.43
CA ALA A 252 -9.75 0.71 -46.64
C ALA A 252 -10.76 0.87 -47.77
N PHE A 253 -10.26 1.01 -49.01
CA PHE A 253 -11.03 1.40 -50.15
C PHE A 253 -10.45 0.74 -51.40
N LEU A 254 -11.28 0.20 -52.29
CA LEU A 254 -10.82 -0.44 -53.53
C LEU A 254 -11.27 0.35 -54.74
N LYS A 255 -10.38 0.49 -55.71
CA LYS A 255 -10.60 1.15 -57.00
C LYS A 255 -10.06 0.32 -58.16
N SER A 256 -10.55 0.59 -59.37
CA SER A 256 -9.98 0.02 -60.61
C SER A 256 -9.58 1.11 -61.61
N ARG A 257 -8.56 0.82 -62.40
CA ARG A 257 -8.09 1.69 -63.49
C ARG A 257 -8.18 1.00 -64.87
N SER A 258 -8.32 1.82 -65.89
CA SER A 258 -8.46 1.34 -67.28
C SER A 258 -7.22 0.68 -67.86
N SER A 259 -6.02 0.95 -67.34
CA SER A 259 -4.75 0.39 -67.80
C SER A 259 -3.68 0.49 -66.71
N THR A 260 -2.49 -0.07 -66.99
CA THR A 260 -1.33 -0.06 -66.06
C THR A 260 -0.67 1.30 -65.91
N SER A 261 -1.02 2.29 -66.74
CA SER A 261 -0.50 3.66 -66.59
C SER A 261 -1.11 4.30 -65.35
N PHE A 262 -0.28 4.88 -64.49
CA PHE A 262 -0.74 5.61 -63.30
C PHE A 262 -1.68 6.77 -63.68
N THR A 263 -1.47 7.41 -64.79
CA THR A 263 -2.31 8.51 -65.29
C THR A 263 -3.54 8.02 -66.05
N SER A 264 -3.83 6.72 -66.10
CA SER A 264 -5.06 6.22 -66.73
C SER A 264 -6.30 6.63 -65.90
N ALA A 265 -7.47 6.60 -66.58
CA ALA A 265 -8.72 6.99 -65.88
C ALA A 265 -9.14 5.94 -64.87
N LEU A 266 -9.54 6.40 -63.72
CA LEU A 266 -10.33 5.62 -62.74
C LEU A 266 -11.61 5.13 -63.38
N LYS A 267 -12.06 3.94 -62.98
CA LYS A 267 -13.24 3.28 -63.57
C LYS A 267 -14.27 2.99 -62.50
N ASP A 268 -14.00 2.06 -61.66
CA ASP A 268 -14.92 1.57 -60.68
C ASP A 268 -14.34 1.67 -59.27
N PHE A 269 -15.19 1.59 -58.26
CA PHE A 269 -14.80 1.59 -56.85
C PHE A 269 -15.78 0.80 -55.98
N ILE A 270 -15.27 0.15 -54.96
CA ILE A 270 -16.06 -0.33 -53.83
C ILE A 270 -15.87 0.65 -52.68
N ARG A 271 -16.99 1.18 -52.15
CA ARG A 271 -16.98 2.21 -51.09
C ARG A 271 -16.12 1.82 -49.89
N PRO A 272 -15.51 2.78 -49.18
CA PRO A 272 -14.66 2.51 -48.03
C PRO A 272 -15.31 1.67 -46.97
N VAL A 273 -14.54 0.78 -46.34
CA VAL A 273 -14.90 0.07 -45.11
C VAL A 273 -14.04 0.60 -43.96
N PRO A 274 -14.58 0.66 -42.73
CA PRO A 274 -13.76 0.94 -41.56
C PRO A 274 -12.78 -0.23 -41.34
N VAL A 275 -11.53 0.11 -41.09
CA VAL A 275 -10.47 -0.81 -40.67
C VAL A 275 -9.75 -0.25 -39.44
N ASN A 276 -9.02 -1.09 -38.74
CA ASN A 276 -8.16 -0.67 -37.63
C ASN A 276 -6.77 -1.25 -37.88
N ILE A 277 -6.02 -0.58 -38.76
CA ILE A 277 -4.65 -0.96 -39.15
C ILE A 277 -3.73 0.08 -38.54
N ASN A 278 -3.03 -0.27 -37.47
CA ASN A 278 -2.11 0.65 -36.82
C ASN A 278 -0.95 -0.12 -36.14
N ASN A 279 0.09 0.60 -35.74
CA ASN A 279 1.30 0.07 -35.11
C ASN A 279 1.51 0.60 -33.67
N CYS A 280 0.46 0.99 -33.00
CA CYS A 280 0.56 1.53 -31.64
C CYS A 280 -0.66 1.19 -30.79
N GLY A 281 -0.40 1.06 -29.49
CA GLY A 281 -1.41 0.84 -28.48
C GLY A 281 -1.42 1.93 -27.42
N LYS A 282 -1.89 1.60 -26.22
CA LYS A 282 -2.13 2.55 -25.14
C LYS A 282 -1.58 2.04 -23.81
N VAL A 283 -1.00 2.96 -23.02
CA VAL A 283 -0.59 2.68 -21.63
C VAL A 283 -1.20 3.73 -20.71
N ILE A 284 -1.80 3.29 -19.62
CA ILE A 284 -2.38 4.11 -18.57
C ILE A 284 -1.75 3.69 -17.24
N ILE A 285 -1.13 4.62 -16.56
CA ILE A 285 -0.57 4.39 -15.22
C ILE A 285 -1.29 5.29 -14.24
N ARG A 286 -1.83 4.70 -13.18
CA ARG A 286 -2.61 5.37 -12.13
C ARG A 286 -1.89 5.27 -10.80
N LYS A 287 -2.11 6.25 -9.95
CA LYS A 287 -1.58 6.30 -8.59
C LYS A 287 -2.70 6.32 -7.58
N GLN A 288 -2.51 5.54 -6.50
CA GLN A 288 -3.35 5.54 -5.31
C GLN A 288 -2.47 5.49 -4.06
N THR A 289 -2.93 6.08 -2.98
CA THR A 289 -2.29 5.98 -1.67
C THR A 289 -3.23 5.40 -0.61
N ASP A 290 -2.66 4.81 0.43
CA ASP A 290 -3.35 4.34 1.63
C ASP A 290 -2.65 4.96 2.86
N PRO A 291 -3.30 5.84 3.64
CA PRO A 291 -4.62 6.39 3.38
C PRO A 291 -4.64 7.35 2.19
N ASP A 292 -5.85 7.57 1.66
CA ASP A 292 -6.13 8.57 0.63
C ASP A 292 -5.59 9.95 1.06
N GLU A 293 -4.69 10.55 0.27
CA GLU A 293 -3.99 11.78 0.62
C GLU A 293 -4.85 13.01 0.24
N ASN A 294 -5.22 13.81 1.20
CA ASN A 294 -5.99 15.02 0.94
C ASN A 294 -5.45 16.22 1.77
N PRO A 295 -4.89 17.29 1.15
CA PRO A 295 -4.69 17.46 -0.30
C PRO A 295 -3.55 16.61 -0.86
N ASN A 296 -3.65 16.21 -2.15
CA ASN A 296 -2.65 15.44 -2.88
C ASN A 296 -1.38 16.27 -3.09
N THR A 297 -0.37 16.09 -2.27
CA THR A 297 0.87 16.89 -2.29
C THR A 297 2.11 16.05 -2.52
N THR A 298 2.04 14.76 -2.21
CA THR A 298 3.16 13.84 -2.35
C THR A 298 3.32 13.40 -3.79
N THR A 299 4.55 13.39 -4.28
CA THR A 299 4.88 13.08 -5.68
C THR A 299 5.72 11.83 -5.75
N PHE A 300 5.25 10.84 -6.52
CA PHE A 300 5.89 9.56 -6.78
C PHE A 300 6.49 9.56 -8.18
N GLY A 301 7.71 9.07 -8.33
CA GLY A 301 8.44 9.10 -9.60
C GLY A 301 8.44 7.74 -10.30
N TYR A 302 8.33 7.78 -11.62
CA TYR A 302 8.25 6.62 -12.50
C TYR A 302 9.25 6.70 -13.63
N THR A 303 9.79 5.54 -14.00
CA THR A 303 10.61 5.36 -15.21
C THR A 303 9.94 4.36 -16.15
N LYS A 304 9.91 4.70 -17.46
CA LYS A 304 9.39 3.85 -18.53
C LYS A 304 10.44 3.56 -19.59
N SER A 305 10.33 2.40 -20.28
CA SER A 305 11.25 2.00 -21.36
C SER A 305 10.64 2.04 -22.76
N PHE A 306 9.33 2.24 -22.90
CA PHE A 306 8.65 2.25 -24.20
C PHE A 306 8.73 3.60 -24.89
N GLY A 307 8.72 3.54 -26.25
CA GLY A 307 8.61 4.72 -27.11
C GLY A 307 7.16 5.16 -27.31
N THR A 308 6.99 6.45 -27.60
CA THR A 308 5.69 7.06 -27.98
C THR A 308 5.88 8.00 -29.16
N ASP A 309 4.81 8.25 -29.92
CA ASP A 309 4.80 9.27 -30.97
C ASP A 309 3.71 10.34 -30.66
N PRO A 310 4.05 11.62 -30.47
CA PRO A 310 5.43 12.14 -30.40
C PRO A 310 6.22 11.58 -29.21
N ALA A 311 7.53 11.53 -29.34
CA ALA A 311 8.42 11.00 -28.31
C ALA A 311 8.27 11.78 -26.99
N THR A 312 8.04 11.06 -25.89
CA THR A 312 7.97 11.58 -24.53
C THR A 312 9.21 11.17 -23.74
N GLY A 313 9.53 11.92 -22.67
CA GLY A 313 10.61 11.54 -21.76
C GLY A 313 10.39 10.15 -21.14
N ASN A 314 11.47 9.54 -20.64
CA ASN A 314 11.41 8.23 -20.02
C ASN A 314 10.97 8.27 -18.55
N THR A 315 10.83 9.46 -17.97
CA THR A 315 10.38 9.64 -16.58
C THR A 315 9.14 10.51 -16.51
N PHE A 316 8.28 10.24 -15.53
CA PHE A 316 7.10 11.04 -15.22
C PHE A 316 6.78 10.92 -13.73
N ASN A 317 5.91 11.77 -13.23
CA ASN A 317 5.52 11.79 -11.83
C ASN A 317 4.01 11.76 -11.69
N LEU A 318 3.52 11.10 -10.64
CA LEU A 318 2.11 11.08 -10.27
C LEU A 318 1.95 11.47 -8.80
N GLN A 319 0.83 12.07 -8.50
CA GLN A 319 0.31 12.26 -7.14
C GLN A 319 -0.86 11.30 -6.92
N ASP A 320 -1.31 11.17 -5.70
CA ASP A 320 -2.50 10.38 -5.39
C ASP A 320 -3.69 10.77 -6.29
N ASP A 321 -4.52 9.80 -6.68
CA ASP A 321 -5.61 9.94 -7.65
C ASP A 321 -5.18 10.38 -9.07
N GLY A 322 -3.89 10.59 -9.30
CA GLY A 322 -3.35 10.99 -10.59
C GLY A 322 -3.23 9.84 -11.58
N ASP A 323 -3.32 10.18 -12.88
CA ASP A 323 -3.00 9.25 -13.97
C ASP A 323 -2.12 9.88 -15.03
N GLN A 324 -1.34 9.04 -15.70
CA GLN A 324 -0.61 9.37 -16.91
C GLN A 324 -1.03 8.42 -18.03
N THR A 325 -1.58 8.99 -19.09
CA THR A 325 -1.99 8.27 -20.28
C THR A 325 -1.02 8.52 -21.42
N PHE A 326 -0.55 7.45 -22.05
CA PHE A 326 0.24 7.42 -23.28
C PHE A 326 -0.61 6.76 -24.38
N ASN A 327 -1.11 7.54 -25.33
CA ASN A 327 -2.04 7.06 -26.36
C ASN A 327 -1.36 6.41 -27.56
N ASN A 328 -0.12 6.76 -27.84
CA ASN A 328 0.59 6.33 -29.05
C ASN A 328 1.87 5.60 -28.65
N VAL A 329 1.70 4.49 -27.96
CA VAL A 329 2.82 3.62 -27.56
C VAL A 329 3.14 2.71 -28.73
N LEU A 330 4.34 2.82 -29.28
CA LEU A 330 4.79 2.01 -30.41
C LEU A 330 4.79 0.52 -30.05
N PHE A 331 4.57 -0.34 -31.04
CA PHE A 331 4.65 -1.78 -30.82
C PHE A 331 6.04 -2.19 -30.36
N GLY A 332 6.10 -3.17 -29.51
CA GLY A 332 7.34 -3.72 -28.98
C GLY A 332 7.13 -4.63 -27.78
N THR A 333 8.17 -5.37 -27.44
CA THR A 333 8.16 -6.35 -26.34
C THR A 333 9.18 -6.01 -25.26
N GLY A 334 8.96 -6.55 -24.06
CA GLY A 334 9.87 -6.31 -22.94
C GLY A 334 9.85 -4.87 -22.40
N TYR A 335 8.81 -4.13 -22.68
CA TYR A 335 8.59 -2.80 -22.12
C TYR A 335 8.42 -2.86 -20.62
N THR A 336 8.90 -1.82 -19.94
CA THR A 336 8.80 -1.72 -18.48
C THR A 336 8.24 -0.37 -18.05
N VAL A 337 7.48 -0.41 -16.94
CA VAL A 337 7.19 0.76 -16.10
C VAL A 337 7.57 0.37 -14.68
N VAL A 338 8.28 1.25 -14.00
CA VAL A 338 8.69 1.06 -12.60
C VAL A 338 8.45 2.32 -11.80
N GLU A 339 7.87 2.18 -10.61
CA GLU A 339 7.87 3.23 -9.61
C GLU A 339 9.20 3.13 -8.83
N ASP A 340 10.13 4.02 -9.12
CA ASP A 340 11.52 3.97 -8.63
C ASP A 340 11.89 5.13 -7.69
N VAL A 341 11.01 6.13 -7.54
CA VAL A 341 11.18 7.23 -6.59
C VAL A 341 9.97 7.28 -5.65
N ILE A 342 10.15 6.67 -4.47
CA ILE A 342 9.17 6.66 -3.40
C ILE A 342 9.59 7.68 -2.34
N PRO A 343 8.74 8.67 -1.99
CA PRO A 343 9.04 9.67 -0.98
C PRO A 343 9.24 9.07 0.41
N THR A 344 10.04 9.74 1.24
CA THR A 344 10.20 9.37 2.65
C THR A 344 8.84 9.34 3.36
N GLY A 345 8.61 8.33 4.19
CA GLY A 345 7.34 8.12 4.89
C GLY A 345 6.32 7.30 4.11
N TRP A 346 6.70 6.76 2.95
CA TRP A 346 5.87 5.89 2.13
C TRP A 346 6.59 4.60 1.76
N ASP A 347 5.84 3.55 1.58
CA ASP A 347 6.29 2.25 1.08
C ASP A 347 5.44 1.82 -0.12
N PHE A 348 6.07 1.21 -1.13
CA PHE A 348 5.33 0.52 -2.19
C PHE A 348 4.53 -0.64 -1.59
N ASP A 349 3.24 -0.71 -1.91
CA ASP A 349 2.36 -1.80 -1.47
C ASP A 349 2.13 -2.82 -2.58
N ASN A 350 1.50 -2.38 -3.66
CA ASN A 350 1.22 -3.26 -4.79
C ASN A 350 1.00 -2.48 -6.10
N VAL A 351 0.97 -3.22 -7.20
CA VAL A 351 0.48 -2.75 -8.49
C VAL A 351 -0.55 -3.73 -9.04
N ASN A 352 -1.66 -3.21 -9.53
CA ASN A 352 -2.77 -3.99 -10.10
C ASN A 352 -3.02 -3.55 -11.54
N CYS A 353 -2.88 -4.47 -12.50
CA CYS A 353 -3.09 -4.25 -13.92
C CYS A 353 -4.31 -4.99 -14.47
N SER A 354 -5.28 -5.37 -13.64
CA SER A 354 -6.45 -6.15 -14.04
C SER A 354 -7.41 -5.42 -15.00
N ALA A 355 -7.26 -4.09 -15.14
CA ALA A 355 -8.01 -3.28 -16.09
C ALA A 355 -7.43 -3.29 -17.52
N SER A 356 -6.28 -3.94 -17.74
CA SER A 356 -5.63 -4.07 -19.04
C SER A 356 -6.49 -4.90 -20.01
N THR A 357 -6.39 -4.56 -21.31
CA THR A 357 -7.07 -5.27 -22.41
C THR A 357 -6.03 -5.68 -23.43
N GLY A 358 -6.05 -6.94 -23.88
CA GLY A 358 -5.09 -7.48 -24.85
C GLY A 358 -3.69 -7.77 -24.27
N VAL A 359 -3.31 -7.11 -23.20
CA VAL A 359 -1.98 -7.17 -22.59
C VAL A 359 -1.97 -8.13 -21.39
N THR A 360 -0.96 -8.99 -21.34
CA THR A 360 -0.69 -9.86 -20.16
C THR A 360 0.61 -9.41 -19.49
N PRO A 361 0.55 -8.49 -18.50
CA PRO A 361 1.74 -7.98 -17.85
C PRO A 361 2.34 -8.99 -16.87
N SER A 362 3.67 -8.96 -16.72
CA SER A 362 4.42 -9.64 -15.67
C SER A 362 4.83 -8.62 -14.60
N ILE A 363 4.51 -8.90 -13.35
CA ILE A 363 4.72 -8.00 -12.21
C ILE A 363 5.82 -8.56 -11.31
N ASN A 364 6.84 -7.74 -11.03
CA ASN A 364 7.89 -8.06 -10.08
C ASN A 364 8.17 -6.84 -9.18
N GLY A 365 7.64 -6.85 -7.95
CA GLY A 365 7.66 -5.68 -7.07
C GLY A 365 6.99 -4.47 -7.74
N ALA A 366 7.66 -3.33 -7.77
CA ALA A 366 7.17 -2.11 -8.41
C ALA A 366 7.43 -2.06 -9.93
N THR A 367 7.92 -3.14 -10.54
CA THR A 367 8.20 -3.22 -11.98
C THR A 367 7.11 -4.02 -12.69
N VAL A 368 6.49 -3.42 -13.70
CA VAL A 368 5.57 -4.07 -14.64
C VAL A 368 6.28 -4.25 -15.97
N THR A 369 6.34 -5.47 -16.49
CA THR A 369 6.90 -5.81 -17.81
C THR A 369 5.79 -6.29 -18.72
N PHE A 370 5.73 -5.78 -19.97
CA PHE A 370 4.64 -6.05 -20.89
C PHE A 370 5.08 -5.95 -22.36
N ALA A 371 4.19 -6.34 -23.27
CA ALA A 371 4.29 -6.09 -24.71
C ALA A 371 3.07 -5.27 -25.16
N ILE A 372 3.25 -4.50 -26.20
CA ILE A 372 2.20 -3.88 -27.02
C ILE A 372 2.45 -4.38 -28.42
N ASP A 373 1.59 -5.25 -28.92
CA ASP A 373 1.75 -5.91 -30.23
C ASP A 373 0.44 -5.94 -31.03
N ASN A 374 -0.61 -5.32 -30.49
CA ASN A 374 -1.89 -5.17 -31.15
C ASN A 374 -2.47 -3.76 -30.94
N ALA A 375 -3.15 -3.26 -31.93
CA ALA A 375 -3.82 -1.97 -31.94
C ALA A 375 -4.87 -1.79 -30.80
N ALA A 376 -5.44 -2.87 -30.34
CA ALA A 376 -6.42 -2.87 -29.24
C ALA A 376 -5.78 -3.00 -27.87
N ASP A 377 -4.46 -3.13 -27.78
CA ASP A 377 -3.74 -3.32 -26.53
C ASP A 377 -3.79 -2.07 -25.66
N ILE A 378 -4.23 -2.27 -24.44
CA ILE A 378 -4.26 -1.26 -23.39
C ILE A 378 -3.66 -1.85 -22.14
N LEU A 379 -2.49 -1.36 -21.74
CA LEU A 379 -2.02 -1.56 -20.38
C LEU A 379 -2.70 -0.52 -19.47
N ASP A 380 -3.38 -0.95 -18.42
CA ASP A 380 -3.97 -0.06 -17.40
C ASP A 380 -3.61 -0.60 -16.01
N CYS A 381 -2.69 0.08 -15.33
CA CYS A 381 -2.11 -0.34 -14.06
C CYS A 381 -2.27 0.74 -13.00
N THR A 382 -2.73 0.34 -11.81
CA THR A 382 -2.81 1.18 -10.62
C THR A 382 -1.73 0.78 -9.62
N TYR A 383 -0.86 1.71 -9.29
CA TYR A 383 0.17 1.58 -8.25
C TYR A 383 -0.34 2.13 -6.93
N THR A 384 -0.20 1.37 -5.87
CA THR A 384 -0.63 1.75 -4.52
C THR A 384 0.56 1.83 -3.59
N ASN A 385 0.68 2.93 -2.83
CA ASN A 385 1.67 3.09 -1.77
C ASN A 385 0.99 3.30 -0.42
N ARG A 386 1.63 2.80 0.65
CA ARG A 386 1.17 2.97 2.02
C ARG A 386 2.01 3.96 2.78
N ALA A 387 1.33 4.87 3.50
CA ALA A 387 2.00 5.77 4.41
C ALA A 387 2.50 5.04 5.65
N ARG A 388 3.70 5.40 6.12
CA ARG A 388 4.22 4.96 7.40
C ARG A 388 3.52 5.69 8.53
N GLY A 389 3.35 5.02 9.67
CA GLY A 389 2.67 5.56 10.83
C GLY A 389 3.63 5.96 11.95
N THR A 390 3.04 6.39 13.07
CA THR A 390 3.75 6.86 14.26
C THR A 390 3.15 6.23 15.52
N ILE A 391 4.00 5.81 16.47
CA ILE A 391 3.59 5.41 17.81
C ILE A 391 4.20 6.37 18.82
N VAL A 392 3.35 6.90 19.71
CA VAL A 392 3.75 7.74 20.84
C VAL A 392 3.50 6.97 22.13
N VAL A 393 4.54 6.73 22.92
CA VAL A 393 4.40 6.20 24.28
C VAL A 393 4.46 7.37 25.24
N LYS A 394 3.38 7.57 26.00
CA LYS A 394 3.23 8.67 26.95
C LYS A 394 3.13 8.11 28.38
N LYS A 395 3.91 8.69 29.29
CA LYS A 395 3.86 8.39 30.72
C LYS A 395 3.24 9.54 31.50
N VAL A 396 2.27 9.22 32.33
CA VAL A 396 1.62 10.14 33.26
C VAL A 396 1.67 9.53 34.66
N THR A 397 1.91 10.33 35.70
CA THR A 397 1.76 9.93 37.09
C THR A 397 0.56 10.65 37.69
N ASP A 398 -0.29 9.95 38.45
CA ASP A 398 -1.47 10.56 39.05
C ASP A 398 -1.08 11.42 40.26
N ASP A 399 0.09 11.09 40.88
CA ASP A 399 0.70 11.84 41.96
C ASP A 399 2.24 11.82 41.87
N GLY A 400 2.87 12.94 42.20
CA GLY A 400 4.32 13.07 42.20
C GLY A 400 4.99 12.93 40.83
N ASN A 401 6.24 12.52 40.83
CA ASN A 401 7.09 12.30 39.68
C ASN A 401 7.94 11.05 39.83
N GLY A 402 8.38 10.46 38.72
CA GLY A 402 9.17 9.22 38.74
C GLY A 402 9.83 8.95 37.38
N SER A 403 10.71 7.94 37.38
CA SER A 403 11.31 7.41 36.15
C SER A 403 10.84 5.98 35.93
N PHE A 404 10.42 5.67 34.71
CA PHE A 404 9.76 4.42 34.35
C PHE A 404 10.45 3.84 33.10
N ASP A 405 10.83 2.60 33.17
CA ASP A 405 11.46 1.89 32.07
C ASP A 405 10.40 1.14 31.23
N PHE A 406 10.58 1.19 29.95
CA PHE A 406 9.73 0.54 28.97
C PHE A 406 10.54 -0.41 28.10
N THR A 407 9.92 -1.52 27.71
CA THR A 407 10.48 -2.51 26.79
C THR A 407 9.54 -2.73 25.61
N SER A 408 10.12 -3.08 24.46
CA SER A 408 9.39 -3.50 23.26
C SER A 408 10.23 -4.52 22.50
N ASN A 409 9.59 -5.46 21.85
CA ASN A 409 10.22 -6.39 20.89
C ASN A 409 10.21 -5.85 19.47
N THR A 410 9.37 -4.85 19.19
CA THR A 410 9.08 -4.36 17.85
C THR A 410 9.49 -2.90 17.63
N LEU A 411 9.59 -2.09 18.68
CA LEU A 411 10.02 -0.70 18.61
C LEU A 411 11.51 -0.56 18.95
N THR A 412 12.21 0.31 18.24
CA THR A 412 13.63 0.59 18.47
C THR A 412 13.85 2.10 18.62
N PRO A 413 14.62 2.56 19.64
CA PRO A 413 15.38 1.76 20.60
C PRO A 413 14.53 1.17 21.74
N SER A 414 14.93 -0.02 22.22
CA SER A 414 14.38 -0.70 23.39
C SER A 414 15.53 -1.33 24.19
N PRO A 415 15.59 -1.23 25.53
CA PRO A 415 14.65 -0.50 26.39
C PRO A 415 14.80 1.04 26.27
N PHE A 416 13.81 1.78 26.83
CA PHE A 416 13.88 3.23 26.96
C PHE A 416 13.20 3.69 28.27
N THR A 417 13.55 4.88 28.74
CA THR A 417 13.05 5.44 30.00
C THR A 417 12.24 6.71 29.72
N LEU A 418 11.10 6.86 30.40
CA LEU A 418 10.34 8.11 30.50
C LEU A 418 10.36 8.63 31.91
N THR A 419 10.53 9.95 32.08
CA THR A 419 10.66 10.58 33.40
C THR A 419 9.65 11.72 33.53
N THR A 420 8.63 11.50 34.36
CA THR A 420 7.64 12.53 34.70
C THR A 420 8.23 13.59 35.62
N THR A 421 7.81 14.85 35.46
CA THR A 421 8.31 15.99 36.22
C THR A 421 7.33 16.46 37.30
N ALA A 422 6.06 16.12 37.16
CA ALA A 422 4.97 16.44 38.10
C ALA A 422 3.80 15.47 37.85
N ALA A 423 2.83 15.50 38.73
CA ALA A 423 1.56 14.80 38.58
C ALA A 423 0.74 15.35 37.42
N GLY A 424 -0.01 14.48 36.74
CA GLY A 424 -0.91 14.77 35.65
C GLY A 424 -0.20 15.09 34.32
N ASP A 425 -0.98 15.47 33.34
CA ASP A 425 -0.52 15.74 31.97
C ASP A 425 0.55 16.83 31.85
N ALA A 426 0.54 17.80 32.76
CA ALA A 426 1.53 18.88 32.76
C ALA A 426 2.96 18.42 33.08
N GLY A 427 3.09 17.27 33.78
CA GLY A 427 4.37 16.65 34.09
C GLY A 427 4.69 15.43 33.27
N ALA A 428 3.85 15.07 32.30
CA ALA A 428 3.99 13.90 31.45
C ALA A 428 5.28 13.92 30.61
N ASP A 429 5.84 12.75 30.34
CA ASP A 429 6.92 12.55 29.39
C ASP A 429 6.45 11.61 28.29
N SER A 430 7.06 11.72 27.10
CA SER A 430 6.68 10.89 25.96
C SER A 430 7.86 10.58 25.04
N ARG A 431 7.77 9.45 24.36
CA ARG A 431 8.67 9.06 23.29
C ARG A 431 7.91 8.76 22.04
N THR A 432 8.37 9.33 20.91
CA THR A 432 7.77 9.14 19.59
C THR A 432 8.65 8.21 18.75
N PHE A 433 8.01 7.25 18.10
CA PHE A 433 8.60 6.35 17.10
C PHE A 433 7.94 6.65 15.76
N ASN A 434 8.70 7.27 14.86
CA ASN A 434 8.25 7.68 13.53
C ASN A 434 8.63 6.66 12.46
N ASP A 435 8.09 6.84 11.27
CA ASP A 435 8.41 6.06 10.07
C ASP A 435 8.23 4.54 10.24
N LEU A 436 7.21 4.16 10.97
CA LEU A 436 6.86 2.77 11.22
C LEU A 436 5.99 2.23 10.09
N THR A 437 6.33 1.05 9.57
CA THR A 437 5.47 0.35 8.61
C THR A 437 4.15 -0.05 9.27
N PRO A 438 2.99 0.01 8.59
CA PRO A 438 1.74 -0.53 9.11
C PRO A 438 1.90 -1.98 9.58
N GLY A 439 1.39 -2.28 10.79
CA GLY A 439 1.62 -3.60 11.39
C GLY A 439 1.26 -3.66 12.86
N THR A 440 1.71 -4.72 13.54
CA THR A 440 1.48 -4.92 14.96
C THR A 440 2.76 -4.65 15.74
N TYR A 441 2.63 -3.83 16.79
CA TYR A 441 3.71 -3.40 17.67
C TYR A 441 3.37 -3.71 19.12
N ASP A 442 4.38 -3.70 19.99
CA ASP A 442 4.21 -3.92 21.42
C ASP A 442 5.01 -2.90 22.23
N VAL A 443 4.50 -2.58 23.41
CA VAL A 443 5.22 -1.85 24.44
C VAL A 443 4.75 -2.32 25.80
N ALA A 444 5.68 -2.52 26.73
CA ALA A 444 5.41 -2.89 28.09
C ALA A 444 6.19 -2.00 29.06
N GLU A 445 5.54 -1.57 30.12
CA GLU A 445 6.14 -0.85 31.22
C GLU A 445 6.74 -1.81 32.26
N ILE A 446 7.90 -1.48 32.79
CA ILE A 446 8.47 -2.09 33.99
C ILE A 446 8.09 -1.19 35.16
N VAL A 447 7.01 -1.57 35.85
CA VAL A 447 6.48 -0.79 36.98
C VAL A 447 7.47 -0.83 38.16
N PRO A 448 7.96 0.32 38.66
CA PRO A 448 8.86 0.36 39.80
C PRO A 448 8.16 -0.12 41.07
N ALA A 449 8.90 -0.70 42.02
CA ALA A 449 8.38 -1.35 43.24
C ALA A 449 7.49 -0.45 44.11
N SER A 450 7.61 0.86 44.02
CA SER A 450 6.84 1.81 44.83
C SER A 450 5.66 2.45 44.07
N TRP A 451 5.30 1.89 42.92
CA TRP A 451 4.26 2.40 42.06
C TRP A 451 3.27 1.30 41.69
N ASN A 452 2.06 1.70 41.39
CA ASN A 452 1.00 0.84 40.87
C ASN A 452 0.60 1.34 39.45
N LEU A 453 0.63 0.45 38.45
CA LEU A 453 0.05 0.74 37.16
C LEU A 453 -1.48 0.82 37.30
N VAL A 454 -2.03 2.01 37.10
CA VAL A 454 -3.47 2.28 37.16
C VAL A 454 -4.12 1.93 35.81
N SER A 455 -3.49 2.33 34.71
CA SER A 455 -3.97 2.01 33.38
C SER A 455 -2.87 2.12 32.32
N GLY A 456 -2.97 1.29 31.26
CA GLY A 456 -2.21 1.39 30.04
C GLY A 456 -3.15 1.23 28.85
N THR A 457 -3.42 2.31 28.12
CA THR A 457 -4.41 2.32 27.03
C THR A 457 -3.93 3.13 25.84
N CYS A 458 -4.30 2.71 24.64
CA CYS A 458 -4.03 3.46 23.41
C CYS A 458 -5.30 4.18 22.92
N ASN A 459 -5.11 5.32 22.25
CA ASN A 459 -6.21 6.20 21.81
C ASN A 459 -7.08 5.59 20.70
N ASP A 460 -6.56 4.61 19.97
CA ASP A 460 -7.25 3.83 18.94
C ASP A 460 -8.02 2.62 19.50
N GLY A 461 -7.89 2.35 20.81
CA GLY A 461 -8.47 1.19 21.49
C GLY A 461 -7.61 -0.07 21.43
N SER A 462 -6.44 -0.04 20.82
CA SER A 462 -5.46 -1.14 20.88
C SER A 462 -4.96 -1.37 22.29
N ASN A 463 -4.56 -2.61 22.59
CA ASN A 463 -3.84 -2.94 23.80
C ASN A 463 -2.34 -2.61 23.60
N PRO A 464 -1.65 -1.97 24.58
CA PRO A 464 -0.21 -1.71 24.46
C PRO A 464 0.66 -2.93 24.16
N ALA A 465 0.26 -4.12 24.56
CA ALA A 465 0.95 -5.37 24.23
C ALA A 465 0.70 -5.85 22.77
N SER A 466 -0.22 -5.21 22.03
CA SER A 466 -0.57 -5.54 20.64
C SER A 466 -1.20 -4.33 19.98
N ILE A 467 -0.39 -3.34 19.66
CA ILE A 467 -0.78 -2.07 19.03
C ILE A 467 -0.96 -2.31 17.54
N GLY A 468 -2.18 -2.11 17.01
CA GLY A 468 -2.47 -2.19 15.59
C GLY A 468 -2.23 -0.83 14.92
N LEU A 469 -1.12 -0.67 14.20
CA LEU A 469 -0.81 0.57 13.49
C LEU A 469 -1.28 0.48 12.05
N SER A 470 -2.25 1.31 11.66
CA SER A 470 -2.71 1.45 10.27
C SER A 470 -1.81 2.40 9.46
N ALA A 471 -1.99 2.42 8.15
CA ALA A 471 -1.26 3.33 7.28
C ALA A 471 -1.52 4.80 7.64
N GLY A 472 -0.46 5.59 7.78
CA GLY A 472 -0.52 7.02 8.12
C GLY A 472 -1.01 7.34 9.53
N GLU A 473 -1.32 6.34 10.34
CA GLU A 473 -1.91 6.53 11.66
C GLU A 473 -0.88 7.01 12.69
N THR A 474 -1.37 7.77 13.69
CA THR A 474 -0.63 8.10 14.91
C THR A 474 -1.34 7.50 16.11
N VAL A 475 -0.78 6.44 16.68
CA VAL A 475 -1.28 5.80 17.88
C VAL A 475 -0.54 6.32 19.10
N THR A 476 -1.28 6.84 20.09
CA THR A 476 -0.72 7.27 21.37
C THR A 476 -1.16 6.31 22.48
N CYS A 477 -0.21 5.60 23.08
CA CYS A 477 -0.43 4.75 24.23
C CYS A 477 -0.01 5.47 25.51
N THR A 478 -0.95 5.69 26.43
CA THR A 478 -0.72 6.40 27.67
C THR A 478 -0.75 5.41 28.85
N PHE A 479 0.30 5.48 29.67
CA PHE A 479 0.45 4.70 30.90
C PHE A 479 0.30 5.64 32.09
N HIS A 480 -0.61 5.30 33.03
CA HIS A 480 -0.86 6.02 34.26
C HIS A 480 -0.42 5.19 35.43
N ASP A 481 0.44 5.77 36.27
CA ASP A 481 0.84 5.16 37.53
C ASP A 481 0.53 6.08 38.71
N ALA A 482 0.15 5.46 39.80
CA ALA A 482 0.00 6.10 41.10
C ALA A 482 1.05 5.54 42.08
N ARG A 483 1.55 6.40 42.99
CA ARG A 483 2.42 5.94 44.08
C ARG A 483 1.67 4.99 44.98
N GLN A 484 2.36 4.00 45.50
CA GLN A 484 1.86 3.18 46.56
C GLN A 484 1.78 4.01 47.83
N ASN A 485 0.71 3.85 48.60
CA ASN A 485 0.49 4.46 49.91
C ASN A 485 0.48 3.39 51.00
N GLY A 486 1.09 3.71 52.13
CA GLY A 486 1.13 2.83 53.25
C GLY A 486 0.28 3.33 54.42
N ALA A 487 0.37 2.62 55.55
CA ALA A 487 -0.37 2.92 56.78
C ALA A 487 0.47 2.67 58.03
N ILE A 488 0.23 3.46 59.07
CA ILE A 488 0.82 3.27 60.38
C ILE A 488 -0.28 2.90 61.37
N ARG A 489 -0.13 1.73 62.01
CA ARG A 489 -0.97 1.30 63.13
C ARG A 489 -0.23 1.51 64.44
N VAL A 490 -0.76 2.33 65.31
CA VAL A 490 -0.31 2.50 66.71
C VAL A 490 -0.98 1.48 67.57
N THR A 491 -0.22 0.77 68.39
CA THR A 491 -0.74 -0.08 69.43
C THR A 491 -0.39 0.51 70.82
N LYS A 492 -1.36 0.70 71.63
CA LYS A 492 -1.22 1.35 72.99
C LYS A 492 -1.63 0.42 74.11
N THR A 493 -0.72 0.23 75.03
CA THR A 493 -0.98 -0.53 76.28
C THR A 493 -0.67 0.29 77.50
N ARG A 494 -1.24 -0.13 78.60
CA ARG A 494 -0.96 0.39 79.96
C ARG A 494 -1.01 -0.73 81.00
N LYS A 495 -0.28 -0.56 82.07
CA LYS A 495 -0.53 -1.31 83.32
C LYS A 495 -1.62 -0.60 84.12
N HIS A 496 -2.63 -1.34 84.59
CA HIS A 496 -3.68 -0.79 85.44
C HIS A 496 -4.19 -1.89 86.33
N ALA A 497 -4.00 -1.69 87.61
CA ALA A 497 -4.27 -2.75 88.62
C ALA A 497 -5.73 -3.25 88.65
N ALA A 498 -6.68 -2.42 88.21
CA ALA A 498 -8.09 -2.81 88.14
C ALA A 498 -8.38 -3.75 86.97
N ASP A 499 -7.52 -3.78 85.97
CA ASP A 499 -7.67 -4.58 84.72
C ASP A 499 -7.01 -5.97 84.88
N GLY A 500 -6.34 -6.25 85.99
CA GLY A 500 -5.62 -7.48 86.25
C GLY A 500 -4.11 -7.36 86.11
N SER A 501 -3.41 -8.51 86.12
CA SER A 501 -1.95 -8.54 85.87
C SER A 501 -1.57 -8.42 84.42
N GLY A 502 -0.50 -7.69 84.16
CA GLY A 502 0.03 -7.52 82.81
C GLY A 502 -0.34 -6.18 82.12
N ASP A 503 -0.05 -6.09 80.84
CA ASP A 503 -0.37 -4.93 80.05
C ASP A 503 -1.75 -5.09 79.39
N HIS A 504 -2.56 -4.08 79.46
CA HIS A 504 -3.91 -4.04 78.95
C HIS A 504 -4.06 -2.95 77.88
N PRO A 505 -4.95 -3.07 76.84
CA PRO A 505 -5.23 -2.02 75.87
C PRO A 505 -5.56 -0.69 76.53
N HIS A 506 -5.02 0.42 75.98
CA HIS A 506 -5.33 1.77 76.46
C HIS A 506 -6.11 2.52 75.40
N ALA A 507 -7.41 2.59 75.55
CA ALA A 507 -8.32 3.31 74.65
C ALA A 507 -8.36 4.81 75.02
N GLY A 508 -8.69 5.64 73.99
CA GLY A 508 -8.90 7.07 74.18
C GLY A 508 -7.61 7.88 74.30
N VAL A 509 -6.47 7.33 73.85
CA VAL A 509 -5.18 8.01 73.82
C VAL A 509 -4.95 8.59 72.41
N ASP A 510 -4.67 9.89 72.41
CA ASP A 510 -4.38 10.59 71.16
C ASP A 510 -2.92 10.46 70.78
N PHE A 511 -2.72 10.23 69.49
CA PHE A 511 -1.39 10.22 68.83
C PHE A 511 -1.36 11.21 67.71
N THR A 512 -0.37 12.08 67.66
CA THR A 512 -0.10 12.99 66.57
C THR A 512 1.03 12.41 65.72
N ILE A 513 0.72 12.12 64.42
CA ILE A 513 1.69 11.64 63.46
C ILE A 513 2.09 12.80 62.57
N THR A 514 3.40 13.07 62.44
CA THR A 514 3.97 14.18 61.70
C THR A 514 5.04 13.70 60.73
N GLY A 515 5.44 14.56 59.78
CA GLY A 515 6.47 14.24 58.77
C GLY A 515 5.89 13.63 57.50
N GLY A 516 6.76 13.11 56.65
CA GLY A 516 6.38 12.51 55.39
C GLY A 516 5.48 13.42 54.53
N SER A 517 4.38 12.88 54.07
CA SER A 517 3.37 13.58 53.24
C SER A 517 2.33 14.36 54.05
N LEU A 518 2.37 14.30 55.37
CA LEU A 518 1.37 14.93 56.20
C LEU A 518 1.54 16.45 56.33
N PRO A 519 0.47 17.22 56.57
CA PRO A 519 0.56 18.67 56.82
C PRO A 519 1.50 18.99 57.97
N ALA A 520 2.02 20.23 58.05
CA ALA A 520 2.97 20.66 59.08
C ALA A 520 2.49 20.44 60.52
N GLY A 521 1.17 20.38 60.75
CA GLY A 521 0.59 20.06 62.06
C GLY A 521 0.35 18.57 62.32
N GLY A 522 0.63 17.74 61.32
CA GLY A 522 0.37 16.30 61.38
C GLY A 522 -1.11 15.92 61.37
N THR A 523 -1.37 14.65 61.63
CA THR A 523 -2.70 14.04 61.76
C THR A 523 -2.82 13.43 63.15
N THR A 524 -3.93 13.65 63.85
CA THR A 524 -4.21 13.06 65.15
C THR A 524 -5.17 11.89 65.03
N VAL A 525 -4.83 10.77 65.63
CA VAL A 525 -5.66 9.57 65.73
C VAL A 525 -5.79 9.12 67.18
N THR A 526 -6.97 8.59 67.57
CA THR A 526 -7.28 8.18 68.93
C THR A 526 -7.43 6.67 68.99
N THR A 527 -6.86 6.05 70.03
CA THR A 527 -6.93 4.60 70.23
C THR A 527 -8.35 4.11 70.59
N ASN A 528 -8.76 3.03 69.95
CA ASN A 528 -10.04 2.33 70.18
C ASN A 528 -10.01 1.42 71.39
N ALA A 529 -11.09 0.67 71.64
CA ALA A 529 -11.22 -0.25 72.76
C ALA A 529 -10.14 -1.34 72.79
N GLN A 530 -9.54 -1.66 71.69
CA GLN A 530 -8.42 -2.61 71.56
C GLN A 530 -7.04 -1.93 71.74
N GLY A 531 -7.02 -0.64 72.08
CA GLY A 531 -5.80 0.14 72.18
C GLY A 531 -5.10 0.41 70.87
N GLN A 532 -5.85 0.42 69.76
CA GLN A 532 -5.31 0.61 68.42
C GLN A 532 -5.80 1.92 67.76
N ALA A 533 -4.92 2.61 67.14
CA ALA A 533 -5.24 3.71 66.22
C ALA A 533 -4.50 3.50 64.92
N CYS A 534 -5.04 3.99 63.79
CA CYS A 534 -4.41 3.81 62.47
C CYS A 534 -4.60 5.05 61.60
N VAL A 535 -3.60 5.34 60.81
CA VAL A 535 -3.65 6.32 59.73
C VAL A 535 -3.16 5.67 58.43
N ASP A 536 -3.88 5.84 57.35
CA ASP A 536 -3.53 5.36 55.99
C ASP A 536 -3.42 6.51 55.00
N GLY A 537 -3.19 6.17 53.70
CA GLY A 537 -2.93 7.16 52.65
C GLY A 537 -1.57 7.86 52.84
N LEU A 538 -0.64 7.25 53.53
CA LEU A 538 0.69 7.78 53.77
C LEU A 538 1.59 7.46 52.57
N VAL A 539 2.17 8.48 51.91
CA VAL A 539 3.15 8.27 50.87
C VAL A 539 4.37 7.54 51.43
N LEU A 540 4.91 6.56 50.71
CA LEU A 540 6.04 5.77 51.18
C LEU A 540 7.25 6.67 51.52
N SER A 541 7.96 6.34 52.61
CA SER A 541 9.09 7.12 53.14
C SER A 541 10.21 7.32 52.13
N SER A 542 10.34 6.43 51.14
CA SER A 542 11.32 6.56 50.02
C SER A 542 11.12 7.83 49.19
N PHE A 543 9.91 8.40 49.19
CA PHE A 543 9.60 9.63 48.45
C PHE A 543 9.62 10.90 49.30
N VAL A 544 9.28 10.78 50.60
CA VAL A 544 8.96 11.95 51.44
C VAL A 544 9.69 11.96 52.81
N GLY A 545 10.45 10.91 53.10
CA GLY A 545 11.09 10.71 54.42
C GLY A 545 10.16 10.06 55.46
N ASP A 546 10.73 9.80 56.62
CA ASP A 546 10.06 9.07 57.69
C ASP A 546 8.99 9.91 58.39
N TYR A 547 8.11 9.18 59.08
CA TYR A 547 7.06 9.74 59.93
C TYR A 547 7.45 9.66 61.41
N THR A 548 6.99 10.61 62.22
CA THR A 548 7.22 10.64 63.66
C THR A 548 5.87 10.51 64.37
N VAL A 549 5.76 9.52 65.22
CA VAL A 549 4.57 9.26 66.08
C VAL A 549 4.85 9.82 67.44
N HIS A 550 4.00 10.76 67.89
CA HIS A 550 4.04 11.42 69.16
C HIS A 550 2.77 11.09 69.96
N GLU A 551 2.93 10.63 71.14
CA GLU A 551 1.82 10.40 72.11
C GLU A 551 1.41 11.68 72.83
N VAL A 552 0.15 12.02 72.84
CA VAL A 552 -0.40 12.98 73.78
C VAL A 552 -0.65 12.21 75.10
N THR A 553 0.35 12.24 76.00
CA THR A 553 0.32 11.45 77.22
C THR A 553 -0.88 11.80 78.08
N PRO A 554 -1.76 10.85 78.47
CA PRO A 554 -2.92 11.11 79.32
C PRO A 554 -2.49 11.48 80.74
N THR A 555 -3.28 12.33 81.37
CA THR A 555 -3.05 12.70 82.77
C THR A 555 -2.98 11.45 83.67
N GLY A 556 -1.99 11.40 84.63
CA GLY A 556 -1.76 10.30 85.52
C GLY A 556 -0.92 9.16 84.92
N TYR A 557 -0.31 9.38 83.78
CA TYR A 557 0.59 8.42 83.16
C TYR A 557 1.94 9.07 82.74
N HIS A 558 2.98 8.27 82.75
CA HIS A 558 4.25 8.59 82.15
C HIS A 558 4.26 7.92 80.75
N GLY A 559 4.42 8.72 79.68
CA GLY A 559 4.47 8.30 78.28
C GLY A 559 5.85 7.93 77.83
N GLU A 560 5.92 7.39 76.60
CA GLU A 560 7.19 7.11 75.97
C GLU A 560 7.62 8.27 75.01
N ALA A 561 8.90 8.30 74.67
CA ALA A 561 9.43 9.24 73.70
C ALA A 561 8.85 9.01 72.27
N ASN A 562 8.87 10.04 71.41
CA ASN A 562 8.47 9.95 70.03
C ASN A 562 9.19 8.82 69.33
N LYS A 563 8.48 8.15 68.38
CA LYS A 563 9.03 7.05 67.61
C LYS A 563 8.99 7.41 66.14
N THR A 564 10.13 7.18 65.45
CA THR A 564 10.22 7.32 64.01
C THR A 564 9.78 6.03 63.33
N VAL A 565 8.99 6.14 62.27
CA VAL A 565 8.46 5.02 61.47
C VAL A 565 8.77 5.25 60.02
N THR A 566 9.47 4.30 59.39
CA THR A 566 9.67 4.21 57.97
C THR A 566 8.49 3.45 57.36
N VAL A 567 7.74 4.09 56.48
CA VAL A 567 6.62 3.47 55.75
C VAL A 567 7.14 3.00 54.42
N ASP A 568 7.28 1.69 54.23
CA ASP A 568 7.88 1.10 53.04
C ASP A 568 6.99 0.04 52.34
N ASN A 569 5.83 -0.27 52.94
CA ASN A 569 4.88 -1.22 52.41
C ASN A 569 3.54 -0.56 52.04
N GLU A 570 2.97 -0.98 50.89
CA GLU A 570 1.59 -0.63 50.56
C GLU A 570 0.62 -1.27 51.56
N ALA A 571 -0.22 -0.46 52.22
CA ALA A 571 -1.19 -0.93 53.17
C ALA A 571 -2.30 0.07 53.45
N ASN A 572 -3.46 -0.43 53.85
CA ASN A 572 -4.58 0.35 54.38
C ASN A 572 -4.94 -0.09 55.79
N CYS A 573 -5.55 0.81 56.59
CA CYS A 573 -5.97 0.51 57.94
C CYS A 573 -6.96 -0.65 58.04
N GLY A 574 -7.71 -0.94 56.99
CA GLY A 574 -8.71 -2.00 56.92
C GLY A 574 -8.21 -3.37 56.47
N ASP A 575 -6.94 -3.50 56.15
CA ASP A 575 -6.38 -4.74 55.57
C ASP A 575 -6.38 -5.88 56.60
N ASP A 576 -6.73 -7.09 56.16
CA ASP A 576 -6.69 -8.31 56.97
C ASP A 576 -6.05 -9.47 56.16
N PRO A 577 -4.83 -9.90 56.48
CA PRO A 577 -3.97 -9.39 57.53
C PRO A 577 -3.43 -7.98 57.25
N TYR A 578 -3.24 -7.19 58.32
CA TYR A 578 -2.63 -5.86 58.20
C TYR A 578 -1.18 -5.97 57.74
N GLY A 579 -0.87 -5.32 56.62
CA GLY A 579 0.43 -5.36 56.00
C GLY A 579 1.32 -4.11 56.23
N GLY A 580 0.78 -3.06 56.87
CA GLY A 580 1.49 -1.81 57.08
C GLY A 580 2.36 -1.79 58.35
N GLU A 581 2.91 -0.61 58.64
CA GLU A 581 3.82 -0.44 59.78
C GLU A 581 3.08 -0.42 61.12
N THR A 582 3.67 -1.06 62.13
CA THR A 582 3.12 -1.08 63.50
C THR A 582 4.12 -0.49 64.50
N VAL A 583 3.66 0.48 65.27
CA VAL A 583 4.43 1.09 66.36
C VAL A 583 3.70 0.94 67.67
N SER A 584 4.40 0.48 68.70
CA SER A 584 3.80 0.19 70.02
C SER A 584 4.25 1.20 71.04
N PHE A 585 3.34 1.66 71.84
CA PHE A 585 3.58 2.54 73.00
C PHE A 585 3.00 1.92 74.26
N HIS A 586 3.70 2.11 75.39
CA HIS A 586 3.28 1.65 76.73
C HIS A 586 3.27 2.82 77.69
N ASN A 587 2.21 2.95 78.47
CA ASN A 587 2.14 3.96 79.52
C ASN A 587 2.29 3.33 80.93
N THR A 588 3.13 4.00 81.71
CA THR A 588 3.31 3.66 83.10
C THR A 588 2.40 4.55 83.98
N PRO A 589 1.46 3.97 84.74
CA PRO A 589 0.60 4.77 85.60
C PRO A 589 1.42 5.44 86.70
N LEU A 590 1.15 6.70 86.92
CA LEU A 590 1.71 7.44 88.04
C LEU A 590 0.83 7.26 89.27
N THR A 591 1.43 7.40 90.44
CA THR A 591 0.74 7.23 91.76
C THR A 591 1.17 8.33 92.72
N ASP A 592 0.27 8.61 93.62
CA ASP A 592 0.58 9.51 94.73
C ASP A 592 0.97 8.68 95.96
N LEU A 593 2.00 9.12 96.67
CA LEU A 593 2.41 8.52 97.88
C LEU A 593 2.32 9.56 99.00
N THR A 594 1.47 9.25 99.95
CA THR A 594 1.35 10.03 101.21
C THR A 594 1.93 9.26 102.35
N VAL A 595 2.86 9.87 103.08
CA VAL A 595 3.43 9.33 104.33
C VAL A 595 3.01 10.26 105.43
N SER A 596 2.36 9.70 106.44
CA SER A 596 1.87 10.44 107.56
C SER A 596 2.57 9.98 108.84
N VAL A 597 2.93 10.92 109.70
CA VAL A 597 3.43 10.70 111.05
C VAL A 597 2.44 11.27 111.98
N ASN A 598 2.05 10.45 112.94
CA ASN A 598 1.22 10.85 114.07
C ASN A 598 2.01 10.63 115.34
N SER A 599 2.39 11.71 116.04
CA SER A 599 3.12 11.68 117.27
C SER A 599 2.14 11.45 118.39
N GLN A 600 2.50 10.58 119.35
CA GLN A 600 1.70 10.33 120.58
C GLN A 600 2.15 11.19 121.77
N VAL A 601 3.11 12.10 121.46
CA VAL A 601 3.62 12.99 122.47
C VAL A 601 3.33 14.44 122.07
N ASP A 602 2.51 15.12 122.86
CA ASP A 602 2.23 16.54 122.64
C ASP A 602 3.46 17.37 123.08
N GLY A 603 3.83 18.31 122.13
CA GLY A 603 4.91 19.25 122.43
C GLY A 603 6.32 18.89 121.87
N GLY A 604 6.40 17.83 121.06
CA GLY A 604 7.62 17.50 120.35
C GLY A 604 8.06 18.60 119.38
N THR A 605 9.33 18.62 118.99
CA THR A 605 9.83 19.73 118.17
C THR A 605 9.55 19.59 116.67
N ALA A 606 9.94 18.55 116.06
CA ALA A 606 9.58 18.25 114.66
C ALA A 606 10.04 16.85 114.26
N SER A 607 9.20 16.14 113.47
CA SER A 607 9.57 14.91 112.83
C SER A 607 9.93 15.22 111.34
N THR A 608 10.84 14.49 110.82
CA THR A 608 11.19 14.60 109.42
C THR A 608 10.82 13.30 108.69
N ILE A 609 10.36 13.45 107.47
CA ILE A 609 10.06 12.37 106.53
C ILE A 609 10.95 12.58 105.31
N ALA A 610 11.67 11.56 104.90
CA ALA A 610 12.41 11.56 103.68
C ALA A 610 12.34 10.20 103.01
N CYS A 611 11.76 10.16 101.79
CA CYS A 611 11.69 8.96 101.00
C CYS A 611 12.69 8.97 99.85
N THR A 612 13.18 7.79 99.49
CA THR A 612 14.09 7.60 98.35
C THR A 612 13.34 7.85 97.02
N ASN A 613 14.10 7.91 95.96
CA ASN A 613 13.59 7.95 94.57
C ASN A 613 12.63 9.12 94.25
N GLY A 614 12.82 10.30 94.87
CA GLY A 614 11.93 11.44 94.69
C GLY A 614 10.59 11.35 95.39
N GLY A 615 10.40 10.36 96.28
CA GLY A 615 9.19 10.23 97.06
C GLY A 615 9.03 11.38 98.05
N PRO A 616 7.90 11.40 98.81
CA PRO A 616 7.58 12.53 99.64
C PRO A 616 8.66 12.83 100.67
N SER A 617 8.92 14.12 100.85
CA SER A 617 9.82 14.59 101.88
C SER A 617 9.28 15.87 102.56
N GLY A 618 9.56 16.03 103.80
CA GLY A 618 9.14 17.22 104.56
C GLY A 618 9.34 17.07 106.04
N SER A 619 8.90 18.06 106.83
CA SER A 619 8.99 18.06 108.27
C SER A 619 7.61 18.32 108.88
N THR A 620 7.41 17.85 110.12
CA THR A 620 6.18 18.07 110.89
C THR A 620 6.13 19.49 111.43
N GLY A 621 4.95 19.94 111.79
CA GLY A 621 4.72 21.16 112.52
C GLY A 621 5.04 20.95 114.03
N ALA A 622 4.80 21.98 114.86
CA ALA A 622 5.14 22.02 116.28
C ALA A 622 4.43 20.95 117.14
N ASN A 623 3.45 20.25 116.64
CA ASN A 623 2.72 19.15 117.36
C ASN A 623 3.32 17.75 117.05
N GLY A 624 4.36 17.66 116.21
CA GLY A 624 4.93 16.39 115.79
C GLY A 624 4.14 15.62 114.74
N ASP A 625 2.91 16.01 114.38
CA ASP A 625 2.10 15.40 113.35
C ASP A 625 2.40 16.01 112.03
N ALA A 626 2.55 15.19 111.03
CA ALA A 626 2.74 15.61 109.65
C ALA A 626 2.20 14.61 108.68
N SER A 627 1.85 15.15 107.47
CA SER A 627 1.54 14.37 106.32
C SER A 627 2.20 15.02 105.14
N VAL A 628 3.00 14.29 104.39
CA VAL A 628 3.69 14.74 103.18
C VAL A 628 3.26 13.86 101.99
N THR A 629 2.91 14.47 100.93
CA THR A 629 2.52 13.83 99.66
C THR A 629 3.46 14.19 98.55
N ALA A 630 3.87 13.23 97.82
CA ALA A 630 4.43 13.47 96.48
C ALA A 630 3.49 12.85 95.49
N THR A 631 3.15 13.61 94.46
CA THR A 631 2.23 13.23 93.39
C THR A 631 3.00 12.80 92.11
N ASP A 632 2.32 12.06 91.29
CA ASP A 632 2.85 11.67 89.97
C ASP A 632 4.17 10.87 90.03
N LEU A 633 4.29 9.98 91.00
CA LEU A 633 5.45 9.12 91.15
C LEU A 633 5.35 7.87 90.29
N GLU A 634 6.47 7.54 89.67
CA GLU A 634 6.56 6.27 88.91
C GLU A 634 6.52 5.07 89.86
N PRO A 635 5.91 3.95 89.45
CA PRO A 635 5.93 2.73 90.21
C PRO A 635 7.35 2.28 90.54
N ASN A 636 7.72 2.35 91.79
CA ASN A 636 9.03 2.00 92.30
C ASN A 636 8.94 1.55 93.76
N THR A 637 10.06 1.13 94.35
CA THR A 637 10.17 0.91 95.76
C THR A 637 10.65 2.21 96.45
N TYR A 638 9.78 2.82 97.21
CA TYR A 638 10.09 4.02 98.04
C TYR A 638 10.37 3.59 99.44
N VAL A 639 11.61 3.84 99.85
CA VAL A 639 12.02 3.59 101.24
C VAL A 639 11.97 4.92 102.02
N CYS A 640 11.07 5.05 102.97
CA CYS A 640 10.88 6.28 103.71
C CYS A 640 11.54 6.15 105.10
N THR A 641 12.39 7.06 105.41
CA THR A 641 12.95 7.22 106.77
C THR A 641 12.14 8.30 107.42
N VAL A 642 11.61 7.96 108.56
CA VAL A 642 10.90 8.89 109.48
C VAL A 642 11.73 9.05 110.69
N VAL A 643 12.16 10.28 110.97
CA VAL A 643 12.81 10.62 112.24
C VAL A 643 11.79 11.33 113.07
N VAL A 644 11.43 10.75 114.18
CA VAL A 644 10.44 11.30 115.12
C VAL A 644 11.24 11.97 116.28
N ASP A 645 10.99 13.26 116.44
CA ASP A 645 11.56 14.01 117.58
C ASP A 645 10.53 14.12 118.68
N PRO A 646 10.75 13.42 119.77
CA PRO A 646 9.83 13.37 120.94
C PRO A 646 9.70 14.66 121.70
#